data_3fa988b2b1d21b14928def5a678b7299
#
_entry.id   3fa988b2b1d21b14928def5a678b7299
#
_cell.length_a   1.000
_cell.length_b   1.000
_cell.length_c   1.000
_cell.angle_alpha   90.00
_cell.angle_beta   90.00
_cell.angle_gamma   90.00
#
_symmetry.space_group_name_H-M   'P 1'
#
loop_
_entity.id
_entity.type
_entity.pdbx_description
1 polymer ?
#
loop_
_entity_poly.entity_id
_entity_poly.type
_entity_poly.pdbx_seq_one_letter_code
_entity_poly.pdbx_strand_id
1 'polypeptide(L)'
;MRIWPGRSYPLGATWDGQGVNFALFSENATGVDLCLFDNELQDQETHRIPIEERTDQVWHVYLPEVRPGQLYGYRVHGPYDPEAGHRFNPAKLLIDPYAKSLTGVVRWSDSMFGYRLGDPAGDLSIDDRNNAANIPKAVVVDQAFSWGGDQLLNIPWEQTVIYEVHVKGMTMRHPDVPESLRGTYAGLASPAIIEYLQSLGITAVELLPVQHFVNDLYLKEKGLTNYWGYNSIGYFAPDIRYSAFPGGGEKVDEFKSMVRKLHSAGIEVILDVVYNHTGEGNHFGPTLSFRGIDNASYYRVSPDNPRYYMDYTGCGNTLNVQHPRTLQLIMDSLRYWVIDMHVDGFRFDLASALARELHDVDRLSAFFDIIHQDPVLSQVKLIAEPWDLGEGGYQVGNFPPGWAEWNGKYRDSIRRYWKGDGGLLGEVANRWSGSSDLYGESGRQPYASINFVTAHDGFTLQDLVSYDHKHNEDNQEGNRDGTDDNESWNCGVEGPTDDPAIQEMRDRQVRNFFATLLLSQGVPMICGGDELGRTQQGNNNAYCQDNELSWINWNLTRSQLGLLDFVKLLIDIKKTHPVFQRRRFFQGRRVEDSEVKDIAWFGSHGKEMSHEDWQMGMRTLGIRLAGDAIVEKDSQGRPIVDETFIV
;
A
#
# COMPACT_ATOMS: atom_id res chain seq x y z
N MET A 1 29.20 28.79 12.91
CA MET A 1 29.10 27.33 12.64
C MET A 1 30.26 26.91 11.77
N ARG A 2 30.94 25.82 12.08
CA ARG A 2 32.03 25.29 11.24
C ARG A 2 31.42 24.47 10.11
N ILE A 3 31.97 24.61 8.92
CA ILE A 3 31.55 23.92 7.70
C ILE A 3 32.75 23.13 7.19
N TRP A 4 32.54 21.83 6.96
CA TRP A 4 33.58 20.95 6.40
C TRP A 4 33.09 20.36 5.07
N PRO A 5 33.99 19.93 4.17
CA PRO A 5 33.62 19.13 3.04
C PRO A 5 32.83 17.89 3.49
N GLY A 6 31.68 17.65 2.87
CA GLY A 6 30.86 16.48 3.14
C GLY A 6 31.25 15.29 2.27
N ARG A 7 30.40 14.27 2.29
CA ARG A 7 30.46 13.09 1.42
C ARG A 7 29.20 13.03 0.58
N SER A 8 29.34 12.64 -0.68
CA SER A 8 28.22 12.52 -1.62
C SER A 8 27.27 11.33 -1.32
N TYR A 9 27.65 10.46 -0.40
CA TYR A 9 26.86 9.28 0.02
C TYR A 9 27.06 9.01 1.52
N PRO A 10 26.03 8.57 2.25
CA PRO A 10 24.62 8.39 1.83
C PRO A 10 23.90 9.72 1.54
N LEU A 11 22.85 9.67 0.71
CA LEU A 11 21.97 10.81 0.47
C LEU A 11 21.12 11.13 1.71
N GLY A 12 20.68 12.39 1.83
CA GLY A 12 19.94 12.90 2.98
C GLY A 12 20.86 13.35 4.12
N ALA A 13 20.30 13.51 5.31
CA ALA A 13 21.01 13.87 6.54
C ALA A 13 21.45 12.61 7.30
N THR A 14 22.75 12.46 7.52
CA THR A 14 23.34 11.30 8.21
C THR A 14 24.12 11.75 9.44
N TRP A 15 23.63 11.39 10.62
CA TRP A 15 24.33 11.57 11.90
C TRP A 15 25.37 10.46 12.11
N ASP A 16 26.61 10.79 12.42
CA ASP A 16 27.73 9.84 12.61
C ASP A 16 28.28 9.78 14.05
N GLY A 17 27.57 10.41 15.00
CA GLY A 17 28.00 10.51 16.40
C GLY A 17 28.81 11.77 16.70
N GLN A 18 29.32 12.48 15.70
CA GLN A 18 30.14 13.68 15.86
C GLN A 18 29.57 14.90 15.14
N GLY A 19 28.84 14.71 14.04
CA GLY A 19 28.21 15.73 13.26
C GLY A 19 27.27 15.14 12.22
N VAL A 20 26.77 15.96 11.31
CA VAL A 20 25.80 15.53 10.31
C VAL A 20 26.35 15.81 8.91
N ASN A 21 26.35 14.77 8.08
CA ASN A 21 26.55 14.88 6.65
C ASN A 21 25.21 15.11 5.96
N PHE A 22 25.13 16.16 5.15
CA PHE A 22 23.99 16.45 4.29
C PHE A 22 24.38 16.22 2.84
N ALA A 23 23.60 15.48 2.08
CA ALA A 23 23.86 15.19 0.69
C ALA A 23 22.54 15.19 -0.11
N LEU A 24 22.46 16.03 -1.14
CA LEU A 24 21.29 16.22 -1.99
C LEU A 24 21.64 16.02 -3.46
N PHE A 25 20.93 15.12 -4.15
CA PHE A 25 21.02 15.00 -5.59
C PHE A 25 20.22 16.12 -6.28
N SER A 26 20.87 16.84 -7.18
CA SER A 26 20.24 17.69 -8.18
C SER A 26 21.19 17.88 -9.35
N GLU A 27 20.80 17.37 -10.50
CA GLU A 27 21.61 17.38 -11.73
C GLU A 27 21.66 18.76 -12.37
N ASN A 28 20.48 19.40 -12.47
CA ASN A 28 20.28 20.65 -13.22
C ASN A 28 20.37 21.90 -12.35
N ALA A 29 20.60 21.74 -11.03
CA ALA A 29 20.80 22.88 -10.15
C ALA A 29 22.11 23.62 -10.42
N THR A 30 22.07 24.96 -10.30
CA THR A 30 23.22 25.84 -10.35
C THR A 30 23.79 26.20 -8.98
N GLY A 31 23.04 25.89 -7.90
CA GLY A 31 23.43 26.09 -6.51
C GLY A 31 22.39 25.50 -5.55
N VAL A 32 22.85 25.13 -4.37
CA VAL A 32 21.99 24.59 -3.30
C VAL A 32 22.36 25.26 -1.98
N ASP A 33 21.36 25.76 -1.27
CA ASP A 33 21.50 26.23 0.10
C ASP A 33 20.87 25.25 1.08
N LEU A 34 21.62 24.81 2.07
CA LEU A 34 21.10 24.13 3.25
C LEU A 34 20.58 25.18 4.24
N CYS A 35 19.32 25.07 4.62
CA CYS A 35 18.65 25.98 5.54
C CYS A 35 18.36 25.26 6.86
N LEU A 36 18.83 25.82 7.99
CA LEU A 36 18.58 25.28 9.33
C LEU A 36 17.56 26.14 10.06
N PHE A 37 16.73 25.50 10.88
CA PHE A 37 15.65 26.13 11.63
C PHE A 37 15.66 25.68 13.09
N ASP A 38 15.19 26.54 14.01
CA ASP A 38 15.06 26.23 15.43
C ASP A 38 13.65 25.75 15.81
N ASN A 39 12.62 26.10 15.00
CA ASN A 39 11.27 25.61 15.17
C ASN A 39 10.52 25.46 13.84
N GLU A 40 9.43 24.67 13.85
CA GLU A 40 8.68 24.30 12.65
C GLU A 40 7.93 25.47 11.97
N LEU A 41 7.51 26.49 12.73
CA LEU A 41 6.72 27.62 12.25
C LEU A 41 7.57 28.79 11.77
N GLN A 42 8.87 28.68 11.93
CA GLN A 42 9.80 29.74 11.59
C GLN A 42 9.78 30.00 10.07
N ASP A 43 9.64 31.26 9.69
CA ASP A 43 9.57 31.70 8.30
C ASP A 43 10.94 32.03 7.69
N GLN A 44 11.96 32.24 8.53
CA GLN A 44 13.33 32.49 8.10
C GLN A 44 14.27 31.50 8.76
N GLU A 45 15.21 31.01 7.98
CA GLU A 45 16.26 30.12 8.45
C GLU A 45 17.17 30.79 9.49
N THR A 46 17.52 30.07 10.57
CA THR A 46 18.53 30.49 11.54
C THR A 46 19.92 30.55 10.90
N HIS A 47 20.19 29.61 9.99
CA HIS A 47 21.39 29.58 9.18
C HIS A 47 21.04 29.19 7.74
N ARG A 48 21.63 29.90 6.79
CA ARG A 48 21.59 29.57 5.37
C ARG A 48 23.01 29.33 4.90
N ILE A 49 23.30 28.10 4.46
CA ILE A 49 24.63 27.60 4.17
C ILE A 49 24.67 27.23 2.69
N PRO A 50 25.31 28.04 1.84
CA PRO A 50 25.58 27.64 0.46
C PRO A 50 26.45 26.37 0.45
N ILE A 51 26.04 25.35 -0.29
CA ILE A 51 26.84 24.13 -0.45
C ILE A 51 27.79 24.32 -1.61
N GLU A 52 29.07 24.29 -1.33
CA GLU A 52 30.15 24.52 -2.33
C GLU A 52 30.59 23.20 -2.97
N GLU A 53 30.56 22.10 -2.22
CA GLU A 53 31.04 20.81 -2.68
C GLU A 53 29.99 20.06 -3.49
N ARG A 54 30.39 19.59 -4.68
CA ARG A 54 29.56 18.81 -5.59
C ARG A 54 30.36 17.66 -6.19
N THR A 55 29.84 16.44 -6.04
CA THR A 55 30.42 15.22 -6.61
C THR A 55 29.34 14.44 -7.35
N ASP A 56 29.53 14.17 -8.65
CA ASP A 56 28.60 13.39 -9.47
C ASP A 56 27.14 13.85 -9.34
N GLN A 57 26.89 15.16 -9.44
CA GLN A 57 25.57 15.79 -9.34
C GLN A 57 24.94 15.77 -7.92
N VAL A 58 25.71 15.35 -6.91
CA VAL A 58 25.31 15.39 -5.50
C VAL A 58 26.00 16.55 -4.80
N TRP A 59 25.22 17.45 -4.23
CA TRP A 59 25.66 18.57 -3.40
C TRP A 59 25.80 18.09 -1.96
N HIS A 60 26.95 18.37 -1.30
CA HIS A 60 27.18 17.81 0.04
C HIS A 60 27.99 18.75 0.95
N VAL A 61 27.69 18.66 2.23
CA VAL A 61 28.31 19.45 3.29
C VAL A 61 28.29 18.67 4.62
N TYR A 62 29.32 18.82 5.43
CA TYR A 62 29.36 18.25 6.77
C TYR A 62 29.37 19.35 7.84
N LEU A 63 28.46 19.23 8.82
CA LEU A 63 28.31 20.19 9.91
C LEU A 63 28.62 19.53 11.25
N PRO A 64 29.81 19.77 11.85
CA PRO A 64 30.25 19.07 13.07
C PRO A 64 29.52 19.55 14.33
N GLU A 65 28.75 20.64 14.25
CA GLU A 65 28.02 21.20 15.41
C GLU A 65 26.54 20.82 15.41
N VAL A 66 26.02 20.24 14.33
CA VAL A 66 24.64 19.81 14.20
C VAL A 66 24.44 18.46 14.90
N ARG A 67 23.26 18.27 15.48
CA ARG A 67 22.86 17.10 16.27
C ARG A 67 21.48 16.59 15.83
N PRO A 68 21.10 15.35 16.17
CA PRO A 68 19.72 14.88 16.05
C PRO A 68 18.72 15.86 16.68
N GLY A 69 17.57 16.04 16.03
CA GLY A 69 16.56 17.05 16.36
C GLY A 69 16.69 18.36 15.58
N GLN A 70 17.82 18.61 14.90
CA GLN A 70 17.94 19.79 14.05
C GLN A 70 16.93 19.75 12.90
N LEU A 71 16.22 20.85 12.72
CA LEU A 71 15.28 21.05 11.62
C LEU A 71 16.01 21.66 10.42
N TYR A 72 15.72 21.16 9.21
CA TYR A 72 16.35 21.64 8.00
C TYR A 72 15.47 21.50 6.75
N GLY A 73 15.90 22.12 5.69
CA GLY A 73 15.38 21.99 4.34
C GLY A 73 16.35 22.59 3.34
N TYR A 74 15.99 22.58 2.06
CA TYR A 74 16.84 23.08 1.00
C TYR A 74 16.17 24.21 0.22
N ARG A 75 16.99 25.14 -0.28
CA ARG A 75 16.61 26.06 -1.36
C ARG A 75 17.52 25.77 -2.54
N VAL A 76 16.93 25.54 -3.71
CA VAL A 76 17.69 25.10 -4.88
C VAL A 76 17.59 26.14 -5.97
N HIS A 77 18.73 26.52 -6.49
CA HIS A 77 18.90 27.49 -7.57
C HIS A 77 19.01 26.78 -8.90
N GLY A 78 18.43 27.34 -9.94
CA GLY A 78 18.46 26.82 -11.30
C GLY A 78 17.50 27.56 -12.20
N PRO A 79 17.31 27.13 -13.45
CA PRO A 79 16.39 27.76 -14.37
C PRO A 79 14.94 27.54 -13.92
N TYR A 80 14.13 28.62 -13.95
CA TYR A 80 12.68 28.52 -13.95
C TYR A 80 12.21 28.61 -15.40
N ASP A 81 12.14 27.48 -16.05
CA ASP A 81 11.74 27.32 -17.45
C ASP A 81 10.83 26.10 -17.60
N PRO A 82 9.54 26.26 -17.24
CA PRO A 82 8.60 25.14 -17.29
C PRO A 82 8.44 24.51 -18.68
N GLU A 83 8.62 25.28 -19.76
CA GLU A 83 8.55 24.76 -21.14
C GLU A 83 9.69 23.76 -21.44
N ALA A 84 10.85 23.94 -20.79
CA ALA A 84 11.96 23.00 -20.84
C ALA A 84 11.94 21.95 -19.71
N GLY A 85 10.88 21.92 -18.89
CA GLY A 85 10.73 21.00 -17.77
C GLY A 85 11.44 21.40 -16.48
N HIS A 86 11.99 22.62 -16.38
CA HIS A 86 12.71 23.10 -15.20
C HIS A 86 11.84 24.04 -14.34
N ARG A 87 11.80 23.78 -13.03
CA ARG A 87 10.94 24.51 -12.09
C ARG A 87 11.65 24.92 -10.80
N PHE A 88 12.95 25.25 -10.90
CA PHE A 88 13.72 25.73 -9.76
C PHE A 88 13.21 27.07 -9.28
N ASN A 89 13.05 27.23 -7.95
CA ASN A 89 12.64 28.48 -7.35
C ASN A 89 13.27 28.62 -5.95
N PRO A 90 14.36 29.40 -5.79
CA PRO A 90 15.06 29.52 -4.50
C PRO A 90 14.25 30.23 -3.41
N ALA A 91 13.11 30.87 -3.75
CA ALA A 91 12.20 31.40 -2.76
C ALA A 91 11.45 30.28 -1.99
N LYS A 92 11.41 29.06 -2.54
CA LYS A 92 10.72 27.92 -1.92
C LYS A 92 11.69 27.08 -1.08
N LEU A 93 11.35 26.89 0.19
CA LEU A 93 11.98 25.87 1.02
C LEU A 93 11.41 24.49 0.60
N LEU A 94 12.29 23.51 0.44
CA LEU A 94 11.96 22.18 -0.09
C LEU A 94 12.27 21.11 0.96
N ILE A 95 11.39 20.12 1.03
CA ILE A 95 11.60 18.92 1.82
C ILE A 95 12.71 18.07 1.18
N ASP A 96 13.62 17.57 1.99
CA ASP A 96 14.61 16.58 1.55
C ASP A 96 13.91 15.28 1.15
N PRO A 97 14.09 14.76 -0.08
CA PRO A 97 13.56 13.48 -0.52
C PRO A 97 13.96 12.29 0.36
N TYR A 98 15.09 12.39 1.05
CA TYR A 98 15.64 11.37 1.96
C TYR A 98 15.35 11.66 3.44
N ALA A 99 14.45 12.60 3.75
CA ALA A 99 14.10 12.92 5.13
C ALA A 99 13.45 11.72 5.83
N LYS A 100 14.05 11.27 6.93
CA LYS A 100 13.55 10.15 7.75
C LYS A 100 12.49 10.57 8.77
N SER A 101 12.31 11.86 8.96
CA SER A 101 11.31 12.45 9.83
C SER A 101 10.99 13.86 9.36
N LEU A 102 9.71 14.24 9.45
CA LEU A 102 9.22 15.56 9.08
C LEU A 102 8.46 16.18 10.26
N THR A 103 8.48 17.51 10.37
CA THR A 103 7.65 18.23 11.35
C THR A 103 6.27 18.50 10.76
N GLY A 104 5.19 18.28 11.51
CA GLY A 104 3.85 18.71 11.11
C GLY A 104 3.41 18.27 9.71
N VAL A 105 2.50 19.02 9.13
CA VAL A 105 1.91 18.80 7.81
C VAL A 105 1.96 20.06 6.97
N VAL A 106 1.76 19.96 5.66
CA VAL A 106 1.66 21.10 4.75
C VAL A 106 0.51 22.04 5.19
N ARG A 107 0.83 23.29 5.42
CA ARG A 107 -0.14 24.37 5.70
C ARG A 107 -0.39 25.15 4.43
N TRP A 108 -1.51 24.89 3.81
CA TRP A 108 -1.83 25.46 2.52
C TRP A 108 -1.91 26.97 2.53
N SER A 109 -1.18 27.60 1.62
CA SER A 109 -1.23 29.01 1.25
C SER A 109 -0.73 29.16 -0.18
N ASP A 110 -0.97 30.28 -0.81
CA ASP A 110 -0.51 30.57 -2.17
C ASP A 110 1.01 30.48 -2.31
N SER A 111 1.76 30.71 -1.23
CA SER A 111 3.23 30.61 -1.24
C SER A 111 3.75 29.20 -1.45
N MET A 112 2.90 28.15 -1.35
CA MET A 112 3.29 26.76 -1.61
C MET A 112 3.50 26.46 -3.09
N PHE A 113 3.01 27.34 -3.98
CA PHE A 113 3.14 27.19 -5.43
C PHE A 113 4.39 27.92 -5.94
N GLY A 114 5.12 27.32 -6.89
CA GLY A 114 6.28 27.92 -7.53
C GLY A 114 5.92 29.06 -8.48
N TYR A 115 4.63 29.21 -8.80
CA TYR A 115 4.07 30.20 -9.70
C TYR A 115 2.97 31.02 -9.01
N ARG A 116 2.60 32.17 -9.59
CA ARG A 116 1.54 33.05 -9.03
C ARG A 116 0.17 32.52 -9.38
N LEU A 117 -0.60 32.12 -8.38
CA LEU A 117 -1.98 31.70 -8.58
C LEU A 117 -2.81 32.86 -9.17
N GLY A 118 -3.61 32.53 -10.20
CA GLY A 118 -4.45 33.52 -10.90
C GLY A 118 -3.70 34.39 -11.91
N ASP A 119 -2.40 34.25 -12.10
CA ASP A 119 -1.65 34.93 -13.16
C ASP A 119 -2.08 34.39 -14.54
N PRO A 120 -2.32 35.27 -15.55
CA PRO A 120 -2.68 34.85 -16.90
C PRO A 120 -1.66 33.93 -17.58
N ALA A 121 -0.38 34.03 -17.20
CA ALA A 121 0.67 33.15 -17.69
C ALA A 121 0.66 31.76 -17.01
N GLY A 122 -0.19 31.57 -16.00
CA GLY A 122 -0.29 30.32 -15.25
C GLY A 122 1.04 29.93 -14.63
N ASP A 123 1.43 28.65 -14.79
CA ASP A 123 2.67 28.09 -14.24
C ASP A 123 3.96 28.58 -14.93
N LEU A 124 3.86 29.41 -15.96
CA LEU A 124 5.02 30.11 -16.56
C LEU A 124 5.41 31.37 -15.74
N SER A 125 4.53 31.85 -14.87
CA SER A 125 4.88 32.91 -13.92
C SER A 125 5.73 32.35 -12.78
N ILE A 126 6.53 33.18 -12.12
CA ILE A 126 7.29 32.79 -10.94
C ILE A 126 6.74 33.50 -9.70
N ASP A 127 6.59 32.75 -8.59
CA ASP A 127 6.21 33.29 -7.30
C ASP A 127 7.41 33.35 -6.37
N ASP A 128 7.78 34.55 -5.93
CA ASP A 128 8.94 34.83 -5.09
C ASP A 128 8.63 34.87 -3.58
N ARG A 129 7.41 34.55 -3.17
CA ARG A 129 7.02 34.49 -1.74
C ARG A 129 7.68 33.30 -1.05
N ASN A 130 8.16 33.53 0.16
CA ASN A 130 8.73 32.48 1.01
C ASN A 130 7.60 31.57 1.56
N ASN A 131 7.81 30.25 1.50
CA ASN A 131 6.87 29.23 2.00
C ASN A 131 7.31 28.61 3.33
N ALA A 132 8.45 29.01 3.90
CA ALA A 132 9.09 28.27 5.00
C ALA A 132 8.18 28.13 6.24
N ALA A 133 7.32 29.10 6.59
CA ALA A 133 6.37 28.96 7.69
C ALA A 133 5.28 27.90 7.47
N ASN A 134 5.08 27.45 6.23
CA ASN A 134 3.94 26.64 5.82
C ASN A 134 4.32 25.20 5.41
N ILE A 135 5.61 24.94 5.18
CA ILE A 135 6.11 23.63 4.76
C ILE A 135 6.72 22.87 5.94
N PRO A 136 6.48 21.56 6.07
CA PRO A 136 7.19 20.71 7.04
C PRO A 136 8.70 20.80 6.84
N LYS A 137 9.46 20.83 7.94
CA LYS A 137 10.91 20.74 7.91
C LYS A 137 11.33 19.29 8.07
N ALA A 138 12.38 18.90 7.39
CA ALA A 138 13.08 17.66 7.64
C ALA A 138 13.78 17.71 9.02
N VAL A 139 13.88 16.59 9.68
CA VAL A 139 14.49 16.45 11.00
C VAL A 139 15.69 15.51 10.91
N VAL A 140 16.82 15.91 11.44
CA VAL A 140 17.97 15.03 11.63
C VAL A 140 17.61 13.98 12.69
N VAL A 141 17.70 12.69 12.34
CA VAL A 141 17.34 11.56 13.23
C VAL A 141 18.61 10.80 13.63
N ASP A 142 18.70 10.42 14.91
CA ASP A 142 19.57 9.34 15.34
C ASP A 142 18.87 8.01 15.00
N GLN A 143 19.49 7.18 14.20
CA GLN A 143 18.92 5.90 13.77
C GLN A 143 19.09 4.76 14.78
N ALA A 144 19.83 5.02 15.86
CA ALA A 144 20.06 4.02 16.91
C ALA A 144 18.74 3.60 17.56
N PHE A 145 18.44 2.31 17.49
CA PHE A 145 17.26 1.70 18.12
C PHE A 145 17.60 0.30 18.61
N SER A 146 17.08 -0.08 19.77
CA SER A 146 17.30 -1.41 20.31
C SER A 146 16.23 -2.38 19.82
N TRP A 147 16.57 -3.19 18.85
CA TRP A 147 15.67 -4.23 18.33
C TRP A 147 15.54 -5.45 19.24
N GLY A 148 16.48 -5.65 20.21
CA GLY A 148 16.38 -6.73 21.21
C GLY A 148 16.46 -8.15 20.61
N GLY A 149 17.09 -8.30 19.42
CA GLY A 149 17.19 -9.58 18.72
C GLY A 149 16.04 -9.85 17.74
N ASP A 150 15.20 -8.87 17.47
CA ASP A 150 14.16 -8.94 16.46
C ASP A 150 14.73 -9.22 15.06
N GLN A 151 14.04 -10.03 14.28
CA GLN A 151 14.38 -10.41 12.91
C GLN A 151 13.10 -10.54 12.09
N LEU A 152 13.23 -10.46 10.75
CA LEU A 152 12.14 -10.74 9.84
C LEU A 152 11.56 -12.15 10.10
N LEU A 153 10.26 -12.26 10.14
CA LEU A 153 9.57 -13.50 10.51
C LEU A 153 9.64 -14.55 9.39
N ASN A 154 9.68 -14.13 8.14
CA ASN A 154 9.74 -14.98 6.95
C ASN A 154 8.67 -16.10 6.97
N ILE A 155 7.43 -15.75 7.33
CA ILE A 155 6.30 -16.69 7.31
C ILE A 155 6.11 -17.19 5.87
N PRO A 156 6.06 -18.53 5.63
CA PRO A 156 5.83 -19.04 4.29
C PRO A 156 4.54 -18.50 3.66
N TRP A 157 4.58 -18.19 2.38
CA TRP A 157 3.44 -17.63 1.66
C TRP A 157 2.16 -18.45 1.80
N GLU A 158 2.27 -19.80 1.73
CA GLU A 158 1.13 -20.70 1.87
C GLU A 158 0.49 -20.69 3.26
N GLN A 159 1.19 -20.16 4.26
CA GLN A 159 0.72 -20.01 5.64
C GLN A 159 0.29 -18.57 5.94
N THR A 160 0.44 -17.66 4.98
CA THR A 160 0.14 -16.24 5.18
C THR A 160 -1.37 -15.99 5.08
N VAL A 161 -1.89 -15.23 6.04
CA VAL A 161 -3.24 -14.64 6.04
C VAL A 161 -3.06 -13.15 6.25
N ILE A 162 -3.37 -12.35 5.23
CA ILE A 162 -3.17 -10.90 5.24
C ILE A 162 -4.42 -10.19 5.77
N TYR A 163 -4.21 -9.19 6.62
CA TYR A 163 -5.23 -8.27 7.10
C TYR A 163 -4.87 -6.86 6.66
N GLU A 164 -5.56 -6.35 5.64
CA GLU A 164 -5.40 -4.98 5.17
C GLU A 164 -6.02 -4.02 6.17
N VAL A 165 -5.27 -3.04 6.67
CA VAL A 165 -5.72 -2.18 7.77
C VAL A 165 -5.17 -0.77 7.71
N HIS A 166 -6.03 0.20 8.07
CA HIS A 166 -5.63 1.59 8.27
C HIS A 166 -5.19 1.81 9.72
N VAL A 167 -3.98 2.31 9.96
CA VAL A 167 -3.42 2.53 11.31
C VAL A 167 -4.39 3.29 12.21
N LYS A 168 -4.96 4.40 11.74
CA LYS A 168 -5.90 5.20 12.51
C LYS A 168 -7.25 4.53 12.66
N GLY A 169 -7.83 4.05 11.57
CA GLY A 169 -9.19 3.51 11.55
C GLY A 169 -9.39 2.30 12.44
N MET A 170 -8.35 1.49 12.62
CA MET A 170 -8.40 0.28 13.45
C MET A 170 -8.69 0.58 14.92
N THR A 171 -8.13 1.67 15.46
CA THR A 171 -8.11 1.87 16.91
C THR A 171 -8.93 3.07 17.40
N MET A 172 -9.35 3.98 16.52
CA MET A 172 -10.02 5.23 16.91
C MET A 172 -11.23 5.02 17.82
N ARG A 173 -11.98 3.94 17.62
CA ARG A 173 -13.20 3.62 18.40
C ARG A 173 -13.03 2.39 19.30
N HIS A 174 -11.80 1.85 19.43
CA HIS A 174 -11.59 0.65 20.22
C HIS A 174 -11.69 0.95 21.72
N PRO A 175 -12.57 0.27 22.47
CA PRO A 175 -12.83 0.60 23.88
C PRO A 175 -11.61 0.37 24.78
N ASP A 176 -10.83 -0.70 24.51
CA ASP A 176 -9.72 -1.15 25.37
C ASP A 176 -8.35 -0.55 24.97
N VAL A 177 -8.30 0.26 23.90
CA VAL A 177 -7.11 1.04 23.54
C VAL A 177 -7.17 2.37 24.30
N PRO A 178 -6.10 2.73 25.07
CA PRO A 178 -6.04 4.01 25.74
C PRO A 178 -6.30 5.17 24.77
N GLU A 179 -7.13 6.13 25.19
CA GLU A 179 -7.56 7.24 24.31
C GLU A 179 -6.37 8.01 23.71
N SER A 180 -5.30 8.21 24.49
CA SER A 180 -4.08 8.87 24.02
C SER A 180 -3.29 8.11 22.96
N LEU A 181 -3.58 6.81 22.76
CA LEU A 181 -2.91 5.95 21.78
C LEU A 181 -3.82 5.63 20.59
N ARG A 182 -5.11 5.98 20.64
CA ARG A 182 -6.03 5.70 19.54
C ARG A 182 -5.58 6.42 18.26
N GLY A 183 -5.65 5.71 17.15
CA GLY A 183 -5.28 6.24 15.84
C GLY A 183 -3.76 6.31 15.59
N THR A 184 -2.93 5.69 16.43
CA THR A 184 -1.48 5.78 16.34
C THR A 184 -0.80 4.42 16.15
N TYR A 185 0.48 4.43 15.78
CA TYR A 185 1.31 3.21 15.71
C TYR A 185 1.34 2.47 17.06
N ALA A 186 1.47 3.20 18.16
CA ALA A 186 1.44 2.60 19.49
C ALA A 186 0.07 1.99 19.83
N GLY A 187 -1.01 2.59 19.33
CA GLY A 187 -2.37 2.06 19.46
C GLY A 187 -2.56 0.77 18.67
N LEU A 188 -2.08 0.72 17.43
CA LEU A 188 -2.12 -0.48 16.59
C LEU A 188 -1.34 -1.65 17.23
N ALA A 189 -0.23 -1.35 17.90
CA ALA A 189 0.59 -2.31 18.65
C ALA A 189 0.20 -2.43 20.14
N SER A 190 -1.00 -2.04 20.51
CA SER A 190 -1.53 -2.25 21.86
C SER A 190 -1.87 -3.73 22.10
N PRO A 191 -1.81 -4.21 23.35
CA PRO A 191 -2.16 -5.61 23.67
C PRO A 191 -3.54 -6.02 23.13
N ALA A 192 -4.55 -5.15 23.24
CA ALA A 192 -5.90 -5.44 22.78
C ALA A 192 -5.97 -5.73 21.27
N ILE A 193 -5.24 -4.97 20.45
CA ILE A 193 -5.21 -5.19 18.99
C ILE A 193 -4.37 -6.41 18.64
N ILE A 194 -3.24 -6.60 19.29
CA ILE A 194 -2.38 -7.78 19.05
C ILE A 194 -3.14 -9.06 19.40
N GLU A 195 -3.79 -9.13 20.56
CA GLU A 195 -4.61 -10.27 20.99
C GLU A 195 -5.77 -10.52 20.01
N TYR A 196 -6.41 -9.45 19.53
CA TYR A 196 -7.45 -9.56 18.51
C TYR A 196 -6.92 -10.21 17.23
N LEU A 197 -5.85 -9.68 16.64
CA LEU A 197 -5.25 -10.18 15.40
C LEU A 197 -4.77 -11.64 15.55
N GLN A 198 -4.14 -11.98 16.69
CA GLN A 198 -3.76 -13.36 17.00
C GLN A 198 -4.98 -14.27 17.13
N SER A 199 -6.04 -13.82 17.83
CA SER A 199 -7.27 -14.61 18.01
C SER A 199 -8.02 -14.83 16.70
N LEU A 200 -7.90 -13.89 15.75
CA LEU A 200 -8.44 -14.02 14.40
C LEU A 200 -7.59 -14.98 13.55
N GLY A 201 -6.32 -15.17 13.90
CA GLY A 201 -5.40 -16.04 13.18
C GLY A 201 -4.60 -15.34 12.08
N ILE A 202 -4.54 -14.01 12.12
CA ILE A 202 -3.78 -13.17 11.17
C ILE A 202 -2.28 -13.42 11.34
N THR A 203 -1.56 -13.48 10.21
CA THR A 203 -0.11 -13.68 10.19
C THR A 203 0.65 -12.49 9.59
N ALA A 204 -0.04 -11.61 8.87
CA ALA A 204 0.53 -10.39 8.33
C ALA A 204 -0.50 -9.26 8.34
N VAL A 205 -0.10 -8.07 8.75
CA VAL A 205 -0.88 -6.84 8.52
C VAL A 205 -0.32 -6.13 7.30
N GLU A 206 -1.21 -5.72 6.38
CA GLU A 206 -0.88 -4.84 5.27
C GLU A 206 -1.41 -3.44 5.62
N LEU A 207 -0.48 -2.53 5.90
CA LEU A 207 -0.83 -1.18 6.35
C LEU A 207 -1.07 -0.27 5.15
N LEU A 208 -2.23 0.38 5.08
CA LEU A 208 -2.44 1.48 4.16
C LEU A 208 -1.31 2.51 4.33
N PRO A 209 -1.03 3.39 3.33
CA PRO A 209 0.18 4.17 3.30
C PRO A 209 0.54 4.86 4.62
N VAL A 210 1.73 4.56 5.13
CA VAL A 210 2.30 5.14 6.35
C VAL A 210 3.46 6.09 6.06
N GLN A 211 3.90 6.17 4.81
CA GLN A 211 4.86 7.18 4.37
C GLN A 211 4.20 8.56 4.41
N HIS A 212 4.97 9.58 4.81
CA HIS A 212 4.41 10.93 4.98
C HIS A 212 3.76 11.43 3.68
N PHE A 213 2.48 11.84 3.76
CA PHE A 213 1.66 12.24 2.63
C PHE A 213 1.03 13.62 2.78
N VAL A 214 0.59 14.18 1.67
CA VAL A 214 -0.04 15.50 1.60
C VAL A 214 -1.55 15.36 1.70
N ASN A 215 -2.18 16.23 2.51
CA ASN A 215 -3.62 16.43 2.44
C ASN A 215 -3.91 17.47 1.36
N ASP A 216 -4.66 17.09 0.35
CA ASP A 216 -4.91 17.93 -0.83
C ASP A 216 -5.60 19.24 -0.49
N LEU A 217 -5.25 20.32 -1.23
CA LEU A 217 -5.85 21.64 -1.02
C LEU A 217 -7.37 21.60 -1.21
N TYR A 218 -7.85 20.95 -2.28
CA TYR A 218 -9.28 20.87 -2.58
C TYR A 218 -10.08 20.12 -1.50
N LEU A 219 -9.48 19.12 -0.85
CA LEU A 219 -10.10 18.43 0.29
C LEU A 219 -10.22 19.37 1.49
N LYS A 220 -9.13 20.09 1.79
CA LYS A 220 -9.15 21.07 2.89
C LYS A 220 -10.21 22.16 2.66
N GLU A 221 -10.38 22.65 1.44
CA GLU A 221 -11.40 23.63 1.07
C GLU A 221 -12.83 23.11 1.27
N LYS A 222 -13.02 21.80 1.08
CA LYS A 222 -14.28 21.08 1.35
C LYS A 222 -14.46 20.69 2.82
N GLY A 223 -13.48 20.92 3.69
CA GLY A 223 -13.48 20.45 5.08
C GLY A 223 -13.26 18.94 5.23
N LEU A 224 -12.70 18.31 4.20
CA LEU A 224 -12.36 16.90 4.15
C LEU A 224 -10.85 16.67 4.38
N THR A 225 -10.47 15.42 4.61
CA THR A 225 -9.08 15.03 4.88
C THR A 225 -8.74 13.78 4.08
N ASN A 226 -7.60 13.78 3.38
CA ASN A 226 -7.08 12.56 2.78
C ASN A 226 -6.83 11.54 3.89
N TYR A 227 -7.66 10.50 3.93
CA TYR A 227 -7.64 9.47 4.95
C TYR A 227 -6.76 8.28 4.55
N TRP A 228 -6.81 7.85 3.29
CA TRP A 228 -6.05 6.68 2.86
C TRP A 228 -4.55 6.90 2.80
N GLY A 229 -4.11 8.10 2.40
CA GLY A 229 -2.69 8.43 2.36
C GLY A 229 -1.96 8.21 1.03
N TYR A 230 -2.67 7.94 -0.06
CA TYR A 230 -2.07 7.72 -1.39
C TYR A 230 -1.59 9.01 -2.08
N ASN A 231 -0.96 9.90 -1.33
CA ASN A 231 -0.43 11.17 -1.84
C ASN A 231 0.94 11.48 -1.21
N SER A 232 1.83 10.49 -1.26
CA SER A 232 3.13 10.49 -0.58
C SER A 232 4.03 11.61 -1.06
N ILE A 233 4.85 12.13 -0.13
CA ILE A 233 5.90 13.13 -0.38
C ILE A 233 7.20 12.79 0.36
N GLY A 234 7.12 12.08 1.46
CA GLY A 234 8.26 11.70 2.30
C GLY A 234 8.46 10.20 2.36
N TYR A 235 9.19 9.63 1.39
CA TYR A 235 9.33 8.18 1.22
C TYR A 235 10.09 7.44 2.32
N PHE A 236 10.81 8.14 3.18
CA PHE A 236 11.56 7.57 4.30
C PHE A 236 10.93 7.89 5.66
N ALA A 237 9.95 8.79 5.71
CA ALA A 237 9.41 9.29 6.96
C ALA A 237 8.06 8.63 7.29
N PRO A 238 7.92 7.98 8.47
CA PRO A 238 6.60 7.61 8.99
C PRO A 238 5.72 8.85 9.17
N ASP A 239 4.45 8.76 8.80
CA ASP A 239 3.54 9.89 8.89
C ASP A 239 3.28 10.30 10.34
N ILE A 240 3.41 11.59 10.63
CA ILE A 240 3.26 12.15 11.97
C ILE A 240 1.84 12.03 12.52
N ARG A 241 0.84 11.97 11.65
CA ARG A 241 -0.58 11.86 12.06
C ARG A 241 -0.90 10.57 12.78
N TYR A 242 -0.05 9.55 12.61
CA TYR A 242 -0.17 8.25 13.27
C TYR A 242 0.79 8.08 14.45
N SER A 243 1.41 9.15 14.93
CA SER A 243 2.29 9.11 16.10
C SER A 243 1.61 9.67 17.34
N ALA A 244 1.71 8.95 18.45
CA ALA A 244 1.31 9.42 19.77
C ALA A 244 2.32 10.44 20.35
N PHE A 245 3.55 10.45 19.83
CA PHE A 245 4.65 11.29 20.29
C PHE A 245 5.05 12.29 19.21
N PRO A 246 4.77 13.60 19.37
CA PRO A 246 5.01 14.59 18.34
C PRO A 246 6.49 14.96 18.14
N GLY A 247 7.41 14.45 18.97
CA GLY A 247 8.85 14.72 18.90
C GLY A 247 9.52 14.23 17.61
N GLY A 248 10.61 14.89 17.21
CA GLY A 248 11.23 14.70 15.89
C GLY A 248 11.71 13.28 15.58
N GLY A 249 12.48 12.64 16.47
CA GLY A 249 12.97 11.26 16.30
C GLY A 249 12.03 10.21 16.91
N GLU A 250 11.26 10.56 17.91
CA GLU A 250 10.43 9.64 18.70
C GLU A 250 9.37 8.91 17.88
N LYS A 251 8.85 9.51 16.80
CA LYS A 251 7.90 8.86 15.89
C LYS A 251 8.51 7.73 15.06
N VAL A 252 9.79 7.85 14.71
CA VAL A 252 10.52 6.76 14.03
C VAL A 252 10.66 5.58 14.98
N ASP A 253 10.99 5.85 16.24
CA ASP A 253 11.11 4.83 17.29
C ASP A 253 9.75 4.22 17.66
N GLU A 254 8.66 5.00 17.61
CA GLU A 254 7.31 4.50 17.82
C GLU A 254 6.92 3.49 16.73
N PHE A 255 7.20 3.81 15.46
CA PHE A 255 6.97 2.88 14.35
C PHE A 255 7.81 1.59 14.53
N LYS A 256 9.12 1.72 14.80
CA LYS A 256 9.99 0.57 15.08
C LYS A 256 9.48 -0.27 16.25
N SER A 257 8.98 0.37 17.30
CA SER A 257 8.39 -0.31 18.46
C SER A 257 7.12 -1.05 18.10
N MET A 258 6.29 -0.51 17.20
CA MET A 258 5.12 -1.20 16.66
C MET A 258 5.53 -2.47 15.92
N VAL A 259 6.45 -2.38 14.97
CA VAL A 259 6.95 -3.54 14.20
C VAL A 259 7.49 -4.62 15.15
N ARG A 260 8.39 -4.25 16.07
CA ARG A 260 8.95 -5.21 17.04
C ARG A 260 7.88 -5.91 17.89
N LYS A 261 6.81 -5.22 18.29
CA LYS A 261 5.72 -5.82 19.07
C LYS A 261 4.88 -6.78 18.21
N LEU A 262 4.58 -6.42 16.97
CA LEU A 262 3.86 -7.30 16.04
C LEU A 262 4.69 -8.55 15.72
N HIS A 263 6.00 -8.41 15.47
CA HIS A 263 6.91 -9.54 15.30
C HIS A 263 6.94 -10.45 16.53
N SER A 264 6.99 -9.88 17.72
CA SER A 264 6.94 -10.66 18.97
C SER A 264 5.65 -11.47 19.12
N ALA A 265 4.60 -11.06 18.42
CA ALA A 265 3.30 -11.75 18.34
C ALA A 265 3.20 -12.71 17.15
N GLY A 266 4.24 -12.83 16.32
CA GLY A 266 4.24 -13.67 15.11
C GLY A 266 3.45 -13.06 13.95
N ILE A 267 3.39 -11.72 13.86
CA ILE A 267 2.64 -10.99 12.84
C ILE A 267 3.63 -10.16 12.01
N GLU A 268 3.73 -10.44 10.72
CA GLU A 268 4.50 -9.68 9.75
C GLU A 268 3.87 -8.30 9.47
N VAL A 269 4.70 -7.34 9.06
CA VAL A 269 4.27 -6.00 8.66
C VAL A 269 4.60 -5.78 7.19
N ILE A 270 3.57 -5.61 6.38
CA ILE A 270 3.65 -5.27 4.96
C ILE A 270 3.22 -3.81 4.81
N LEU A 271 3.96 -3.02 4.05
CA LEU A 271 3.60 -1.63 3.77
C LEU A 271 3.01 -1.48 2.38
N ASP A 272 1.88 -0.80 2.31
CA ASP A 272 1.40 -0.26 1.04
C ASP A 272 2.20 1.01 0.69
N VAL A 273 2.90 0.98 -0.45
CA VAL A 273 3.85 2.02 -0.85
C VAL A 273 3.49 2.63 -2.19
N VAL A 274 3.61 3.95 -2.25
CA VAL A 274 3.21 4.75 -3.41
C VAL A 274 4.46 5.40 -3.99
N TYR A 275 5.13 4.70 -4.92
CA TYR A 275 6.31 5.23 -5.63
C TYR A 275 6.01 5.64 -7.07
N ASN A 276 4.79 5.42 -7.53
CA ASN A 276 4.40 5.73 -8.90
C ASN A 276 4.16 7.24 -9.12
N HIS A 277 3.73 7.98 -8.10
CA HIS A 277 3.48 9.42 -8.13
C HIS A 277 3.78 10.10 -6.79
N THR A 278 3.64 11.43 -6.75
CA THR A 278 3.83 12.23 -5.53
C THR A 278 2.66 13.17 -5.29
N GLY A 279 2.55 13.69 -4.06
CA GLY A 279 1.59 14.71 -3.67
C GLY A 279 1.81 16.11 -4.28
N GLU A 280 2.74 16.27 -5.23
CA GLU A 280 2.93 17.54 -5.94
C GLU A 280 1.97 17.73 -7.14
N GLY A 281 1.17 16.72 -7.51
CA GLY A 281 0.15 16.80 -8.55
C GLY A 281 0.69 17.15 -9.94
N ASN A 282 -0.17 17.73 -10.79
CA ASN A 282 0.18 18.11 -12.15
C ASN A 282 1.02 19.42 -12.22
N HIS A 283 1.22 19.97 -13.40
CA HIS A 283 2.00 21.20 -13.64
C HIS A 283 1.47 22.44 -12.88
N PHE A 284 0.22 22.43 -12.42
CA PHE A 284 -0.38 23.43 -11.55
C PHE A 284 -0.31 23.08 -10.05
N GLY A 285 0.33 21.98 -9.69
CA GLY A 285 0.46 21.59 -8.28
C GLY A 285 1.50 22.41 -7.50
N PRO A 286 1.61 22.19 -6.20
CA PRO A 286 2.55 22.89 -5.33
C PRO A 286 4.01 22.49 -5.60
N THR A 287 4.95 23.29 -5.08
CA THR A 287 6.39 22.99 -5.07
C THR A 287 6.81 22.67 -3.64
N LEU A 288 6.95 21.37 -3.34
CA LEU A 288 7.18 20.89 -1.98
C LEU A 288 8.54 20.23 -1.78
N SER A 289 9.01 19.47 -2.78
CA SER A 289 10.23 18.66 -2.72
C SER A 289 10.79 18.46 -4.14
N PHE A 290 10.48 17.36 -4.78
CA PHE A 290 11.04 16.86 -6.04
C PHE A 290 11.01 17.89 -7.17
N ARG A 291 9.87 18.57 -7.32
CA ARG A 291 9.64 19.58 -8.35
C ARG A 291 10.63 20.75 -8.28
N GLY A 292 10.88 21.23 -7.06
CA GLY A 292 11.79 22.32 -6.84
C GLY A 292 13.26 21.90 -6.77
N ILE A 293 13.53 20.63 -6.44
CA ILE A 293 14.89 20.08 -6.36
C ILE A 293 15.44 19.76 -7.74
N ASP A 294 14.69 18.99 -8.54
CA ASP A 294 15.03 18.73 -9.95
C ASP A 294 13.85 18.09 -10.70
N ASN A 295 12.96 18.91 -11.21
CA ASN A 295 11.72 18.45 -11.84
C ASN A 295 11.96 17.45 -12.98
N ALA A 296 12.90 17.75 -13.88
CA ALA A 296 13.17 16.95 -15.07
C ALA A 296 13.77 15.57 -14.76
N SER A 297 14.51 15.45 -13.64
CA SER A 297 15.11 14.18 -13.21
C SER A 297 14.12 13.30 -12.46
N TYR A 298 13.28 13.87 -11.58
CA TYR A 298 12.37 13.11 -10.74
C TYR A 298 11.04 12.77 -11.40
N TYR A 299 10.53 13.63 -12.30
CA TYR A 299 9.24 13.39 -12.95
C TYR A 299 9.40 12.97 -14.40
N ARG A 300 8.50 12.11 -14.84
CA ARG A 300 8.38 11.71 -16.24
C ARG A 300 7.66 12.81 -17.02
N VAL A 301 8.42 13.73 -17.59
CA VAL A 301 7.88 14.80 -18.42
C VAL A 301 7.47 14.29 -19.79
N SER A 302 6.48 14.95 -20.41
CA SER A 302 6.05 14.60 -21.77
C SER A 302 7.16 14.90 -22.77
N PRO A 303 7.53 13.95 -23.65
CA PRO A 303 8.56 14.17 -24.63
C PRO A 303 8.19 15.23 -25.68
N ASP A 304 6.92 15.41 -25.95
CA ASP A 304 6.42 16.41 -26.93
C ASP A 304 6.37 17.82 -26.34
N ASN A 305 6.13 17.93 -25.03
CA ASN A 305 6.09 19.20 -24.33
C ASN A 305 6.48 19.00 -22.84
N PRO A 306 7.75 19.22 -22.47
CA PRO A 306 8.27 18.97 -21.12
C PRO A 306 7.61 19.78 -20.01
N ARG A 307 6.80 20.79 -20.33
CA ARG A 307 5.96 21.51 -19.35
C ARG A 307 4.99 20.60 -18.64
N TYR A 308 4.51 19.52 -19.30
CA TYR A 308 3.53 18.58 -18.78
C TYR A 308 4.17 17.26 -18.37
N TYR A 309 3.47 16.53 -17.50
CA TYR A 309 3.89 15.19 -17.07
C TYR A 309 3.16 14.09 -17.83
N MET A 310 3.83 12.97 -18.04
CA MET A 310 3.14 11.71 -18.29
C MET A 310 2.36 11.32 -17.04
N ASP A 311 1.09 10.96 -17.21
CA ASP A 311 0.23 10.59 -16.10
C ASP A 311 -0.41 9.21 -16.33
N TYR A 312 0.23 8.18 -15.79
CA TYR A 312 -0.30 6.81 -15.77
C TYR A 312 -1.08 6.52 -14.49
N THR A 313 -1.19 7.48 -13.59
CA THR A 313 -1.65 7.31 -12.21
C THR A 313 -3.01 7.95 -11.94
N GLY A 314 -3.41 8.93 -12.75
CA GLY A 314 -4.58 9.77 -12.50
C GLY A 314 -4.38 10.84 -11.43
N CYS A 315 -3.16 10.93 -10.86
CA CYS A 315 -2.80 11.89 -9.80
C CYS A 315 -2.06 13.12 -10.34
N GLY A 316 -1.90 13.22 -11.66
CA GLY A 316 -1.31 14.36 -12.34
C GLY A 316 0.19 14.28 -12.62
N ASN A 317 0.89 13.27 -12.09
CA ASN A 317 2.30 13.03 -12.38
C ASN A 317 2.65 11.54 -12.30
N THR A 318 3.79 11.19 -12.87
CA THR A 318 4.42 9.87 -12.71
C THR A 318 5.89 10.09 -12.42
N LEU A 319 6.45 9.39 -11.43
CA LEU A 319 7.89 9.42 -11.16
C LEU A 319 8.68 8.77 -12.31
N ASN A 320 9.84 9.36 -12.59
CA ASN A 320 10.71 8.91 -13.67
C ASN A 320 11.64 7.78 -13.22
N VAL A 321 11.10 6.56 -13.11
CA VAL A 321 11.86 5.36 -12.71
C VAL A 321 12.95 4.97 -13.72
N GLN A 322 12.94 5.55 -14.93
CA GLN A 322 14.01 5.37 -15.92
C GLN A 322 15.26 6.19 -15.57
N HIS A 323 15.11 7.25 -14.77
CA HIS A 323 16.26 8.04 -14.31
C HIS A 323 16.99 7.30 -13.17
N PRO A 324 18.32 7.05 -13.29
CA PRO A 324 19.03 6.22 -12.32
C PRO A 324 18.94 6.72 -10.87
N ARG A 325 18.87 8.03 -10.65
CA ARG A 325 18.79 8.62 -9.31
C ARG A 325 17.39 8.54 -8.71
N THR A 326 16.34 8.61 -9.54
CA THR A 326 14.96 8.37 -9.08
C THR A 326 14.78 6.89 -8.72
N LEU A 327 15.31 5.99 -9.54
CA LEU A 327 15.30 4.55 -9.23
C LEU A 327 16.12 4.26 -7.97
N GLN A 328 17.28 4.90 -7.79
CA GLN A 328 18.08 4.80 -6.57
C GLN A 328 17.28 5.26 -5.33
N LEU A 329 16.58 6.38 -5.41
CA LEU A 329 15.72 6.87 -4.31
C LEU A 329 14.73 5.81 -3.85
N ILE A 330 14.05 5.16 -4.80
CA ILE A 330 13.06 4.10 -4.51
C ILE A 330 13.76 2.90 -3.84
N MET A 331 14.88 2.42 -4.41
CA MET A 331 15.62 1.28 -3.88
C MET A 331 16.20 1.57 -2.49
N ASP A 332 16.72 2.76 -2.27
CA ASP A 332 17.25 3.18 -0.96
C ASP A 332 16.11 3.28 0.07
N SER A 333 14.93 3.77 -0.33
CA SER A 333 13.75 3.79 0.53
C SER A 333 13.28 2.38 0.90
N LEU A 334 13.15 1.48 -0.06
CA LEU A 334 12.77 0.09 0.19
C LEU A 334 13.76 -0.60 1.15
N ARG A 335 15.08 -0.45 0.90
CA ARG A 335 16.11 -1.00 1.80
C ARG A 335 16.02 -0.42 3.21
N TYR A 336 15.78 0.89 3.34
CA TYR A 336 15.61 1.54 4.63
C TYR A 336 14.43 0.94 5.40
N TRP A 337 13.28 0.75 4.76
CA TRP A 337 12.12 0.15 5.42
C TRP A 337 12.37 -1.30 5.84
N VAL A 338 13.19 -2.06 5.10
CA VAL A 338 13.57 -3.44 5.50
C VAL A 338 14.66 -3.46 6.55
N ILE A 339 15.78 -2.74 6.33
CA ILE A 339 16.99 -2.87 7.17
C ILE A 339 16.85 -2.09 8.48
N ASP A 340 16.34 -0.85 8.41
CA ASP A 340 16.26 0.04 9.57
C ASP A 340 14.91 -0.03 10.28
N MET A 341 13.84 -0.33 9.56
CA MET A 341 12.47 -0.33 10.08
C MET A 341 11.88 -1.74 10.25
N HIS A 342 12.59 -2.79 9.79
CA HIS A 342 12.29 -4.22 9.90
C HIS A 342 10.93 -4.63 9.30
N VAL A 343 10.44 -4.00 8.23
CA VAL A 343 9.22 -4.45 7.57
C VAL A 343 9.46 -5.72 6.75
N ASP A 344 8.47 -6.61 6.67
CA ASP A 344 8.57 -7.93 6.04
C ASP A 344 8.17 -7.94 4.57
N GLY A 345 7.65 -6.82 4.07
CA GLY A 345 7.25 -6.75 2.67
C GLY A 345 6.57 -5.45 2.26
N PHE A 346 6.20 -5.41 0.99
CA PHE A 346 5.57 -4.26 0.36
C PHE A 346 4.43 -4.68 -0.57
N ARG A 347 3.36 -3.90 -0.57
CA ARG A 347 2.37 -3.84 -1.63
C ARG A 347 2.60 -2.55 -2.41
N PHE A 348 2.86 -2.67 -3.70
CA PHE A 348 3.13 -1.53 -4.57
C PHE A 348 1.85 -1.05 -5.24
N ASP A 349 1.45 0.16 -4.89
CA ASP A 349 0.36 0.88 -5.52
C ASP A 349 0.65 1.10 -7.01
N LEU A 350 -0.33 0.83 -7.88
CA LEU A 350 -0.22 0.96 -9.34
C LEU A 350 1.12 0.43 -9.88
N ALA A 351 1.51 -0.79 -9.50
CA ALA A 351 2.84 -1.33 -9.78
C ALA A 351 3.17 -1.41 -11.29
N SER A 352 2.18 -1.49 -12.16
CA SER A 352 2.38 -1.43 -13.62
C SER A 352 3.03 -0.13 -14.06
N ALA A 353 2.74 1.00 -13.41
CA ALA A 353 3.34 2.30 -13.73
C ALA A 353 4.86 2.33 -13.47
N LEU A 354 5.34 1.58 -12.47
CA LEU A 354 6.76 1.45 -12.13
C LEU A 354 7.52 0.56 -13.12
N ALA A 355 6.82 -0.30 -13.84
CA ALA A 355 7.38 -1.26 -14.79
C ALA A 355 7.33 -0.75 -16.23
N ARG A 356 6.91 0.49 -16.49
CA ARG A 356 6.81 1.04 -17.84
C ARG A 356 8.16 1.49 -18.36
N GLU A 357 8.67 0.73 -19.33
CA GLU A 357 9.73 1.17 -20.23
C GLU A 357 9.11 1.96 -21.40
N LEU A 358 9.69 3.09 -21.78
CA LEU A 358 9.08 4.03 -22.72
C LEU A 358 7.59 4.29 -22.42
N HIS A 359 6.68 3.48 -22.94
CA HIS A 359 5.24 3.57 -22.72
C HIS A 359 4.60 2.25 -22.29
N ASP A 360 5.17 1.12 -22.69
CA ASP A 360 4.65 -0.21 -22.43
C ASP A 360 5.14 -0.76 -21.09
N VAL A 361 4.30 -1.58 -20.46
CA VAL A 361 4.71 -2.32 -19.26
C VAL A 361 5.63 -3.46 -19.67
N ASP A 362 6.83 -3.50 -19.10
CA ASP A 362 7.83 -4.54 -19.38
C ASP A 362 8.18 -5.31 -18.10
N ARG A 363 7.90 -6.62 -18.08
CA ARG A 363 8.27 -7.52 -16.99
C ARG A 363 9.79 -7.71 -16.83
N LEU A 364 10.58 -7.25 -17.78
CA LEU A 364 12.04 -7.21 -17.75
C LEU A 364 12.56 -5.79 -17.51
N SER A 365 11.72 -4.90 -16.99
CA SER A 365 12.16 -3.54 -16.69
C SER A 365 13.27 -3.50 -15.64
N ALA A 366 14.08 -2.46 -15.69
CA ALA A 366 15.17 -2.24 -14.73
C ALA A 366 14.67 -2.24 -13.28
N PHE A 367 13.44 -1.82 -13.03
CA PHE A 367 12.80 -1.85 -11.71
C PHE A 367 12.75 -3.27 -11.12
N PHE A 368 12.27 -4.25 -11.90
CA PHE A 368 12.20 -5.64 -11.45
C PHE A 368 13.57 -6.27 -11.31
N ASP A 369 14.46 -6.06 -12.30
CA ASP A 369 15.80 -6.66 -12.31
C ASP A 369 16.62 -6.22 -11.09
N ILE A 370 16.53 -4.93 -10.72
CA ILE A 370 17.24 -4.40 -9.56
C ILE A 370 16.70 -4.96 -8.25
N ILE A 371 15.37 -5.09 -8.11
CA ILE A 371 14.76 -5.71 -6.92
C ILE A 371 15.16 -7.18 -6.81
N HIS A 372 15.10 -7.93 -7.90
CA HIS A 372 15.39 -9.37 -7.87
C HIS A 372 16.84 -9.70 -7.53
N GLN A 373 17.78 -8.87 -7.97
CA GLN A 373 19.21 -9.07 -7.69
C GLN A 373 19.64 -8.49 -6.33
N ASP A 374 18.80 -7.67 -5.69
CA ASP A 374 19.10 -7.08 -4.40
C ASP A 374 19.05 -8.13 -3.28
N PRO A 375 20.13 -8.32 -2.49
CA PRO A 375 20.17 -9.37 -1.47
C PRO A 375 19.22 -9.13 -0.29
N VAL A 376 18.70 -7.93 -0.13
CA VAL A 376 17.73 -7.57 0.92
C VAL A 376 16.31 -7.67 0.37
N LEU A 377 16.03 -6.97 -0.73
CA LEU A 377 14.68 -6.85 -1.28
C LEU A 377 14.15 -8.16 -1.88
N SER A 378 15.04 -9.03 -2.37
CA SER A 378 14.66 -10.36 -2.86
C SER A 378 14.20 -11.34 -1.76
N GLN A 379 14.35 -10.99 -0.49
CA GLN A 379 14.02 -11.87 0.65
C GLN A 379 12.69 -11.50 1.32
N VAL A 380 12.09 -10.36 0.99
CA VAL A 380 10.83 -9.90 1.58
C VAL A 380 9.64 -10.17 0.67
N LYS A 381 8.43 -10.07 1.21
CA LYS A 381 7.20 -10.24 0.45
C LYS A 381 7.01 -9.06 -0.50
N LEU A 382 6.84 -9.35 -1.80
CA LEU A 382 6.59 -8.37 -2.84
C LEU A 382 5.21 -8.63 -3.44
N ILE A 383 4.31 -7.68 -3.28
CA ILE A 383 2.94 -7.73 -3.77
C ILE A 383 2.73 -6.59 -4.75
N ALA A 384 2.21 -6.88 -5.93
CA ALA A 384 1.85 -5.87 -6.90
C ALA A 384 0.34 -5.62 -6.89
N GLU A 385 -0.05 -4.35 -6.96
CA GLU A 385 -1.29 -3.97 -7.60
C GLU A 385 -1.05 -3.98 -9.12
N PRO A 386 -1.52 -5.00 -9.84
CA PRO A 386 -1.02 -5.29 -11.19
C PRO A 386 -1.79 -4.52 -12.27
N TRP A 387 -2.04 -3.23 -12.06
CA TRP A 387 -2.64 -2.32 -13.04
C TRP A 387 -2.18 -0.88 -12.87
N ASP A 388 -2.49 -0.06 -13.86
CA ASP A 388 -2.46 1.40 -13.84
C ASP A 388 -3.51 1.93 -14.83
N LEU A 389 -3.62 3.26 -14.97
CA LEU A 389 -4.63 3.90 -15.82
C LEU A 389 -4.20 4.07 -17.29
N GLY A 390 -2.97 3.73 -17.64
CA GLY A 390 -2.46 3.84 -19.00
C GLY A 390 -2.94 2.69 -19.91
N GLU A 391 -2.78 2.87 -21.20
CA GLU A 391 -3.04 1.81 -22.18
C GLU A 391 -2.19 0.56 -21.86
N GLY A 392 -2.78 -0.64 -21.91
CA GLY A 392 -2.11 -1.89 -21.55
C GLY A 392 -1.75 -2.01 -20.06
N GLY A 393 -2.30 -1.16 -19.18
CA GLY A 393 -1.95 -1.12 -17.76
C GLY A 393 -2.41 -2.33 -16.95
N TYR A 394 -3.46 -3.05 -17.37
CA TYR A 394 -3.96 -4.22 -16.64
C TYR A 394 -3.09 -5.46 -16.90
N GLN A 395 -2.31 -5.88 -15.90
CA GLN A 395 -1.23 -6.86 -16.02
C GLN A 395 -1.36 -8.07 -15.08
N VAL A 396 -2.58 -8.39 -14.64
CA VAL A 396 -2.81 -9.58 -13.79
C VAL A 396 -2.34 -10.85 -14.49
N GLY A 397 -1.41 -11.57 -13.88
CA GLY A 397 -0.76 -12.75 -14.42
C GLY A 397 0.60 -12.50 -15.08
N ASN A 398 1.00 -11.23 -15.29
CA ASN A 398 2.18 -10.88 -16.08
C ASN A 398 3.41 -10.43 -15.27
N PHE A 399 3.31 -10.31 -13.95
CA PHE A 399 4.45 -9.98 -13.11
C PHE A 399 5.47 -11.13 -13.06
N PRO A 400 6.77 -10.84 -12.82
CA PRO A 400 7.80 -11.87 -12.84
C PRO A 400 7.73 -12.81 -11.62
N PRO A 401 8.42 -13.98 -11.65
CA PRO A 401 8.59 -14.85 -10.48
C PRO A 401 9.13 -14.08 -9.26
N GLY A 402 8.67 -14.45 -8.07
CA GLY A 402 9.02 -13.75 -6.82
C GLY A 402 8.00 -12.68 -6.42
N TRP A 403 7.10 -12.28 -7.33
CA TRP A 403 6.00 -11.36 -7.04
C TRP A 403 4.68 -12.10 -6.84
N ALA A 404 3.95 -11.71 -5.81
CA ALA A 404 2.53 -11.97 -5.70
C ALA A 404 1.74 -10.79 -6.27
N GLU A 405 0.49 -11.02 -6.63
CA GLU A 405 -0.38 -10.01 -7.24
C GLU A 405 -1.74 -9.98 -6.55
N TRP A 406 -2.27 -8.79 -6.33
CA TRP A 406 -3.69 -8.63 -6.06
C TRP A 406 -4.47 -9.19 -7.26
N ASN A 407 -5.17 -10.30 -7.06
CA ASN A 407 -5.86 -10.99 -8.15
C ASN A 407 -7.24 -10.38 -8.41
N GLY A 408 -7.30 -9.34 -9.23
CA GLY A 408 -8.55 -8.69 -9.64
C GLY A 408 -9.52 -9.66 -10.33
N LYS A 409 -9.01 -10.65 -11.09
CA LYS A 409 -9.86 -11.66 -11.70
C LYS A 409 -10.51 -12.59 -10.66
N TYR A 410 -9.82 -12.90 -9.56
CA TYR A 410 -10.42 -13.60 -8.44
C TYR A 410 -11.59 -12.80 -7.87
N ARG A 411 -11.34 -11.54 -7.49
CA ARG A 411 -12.34 -10.62 -6.95
C ARG A 411 -13.60 -10.59 -7.82
N ASP A 412 -13.42 -10.26 -9.09
CA ASP A 412 -14.55 -10.04 -9.99
C ASP A 412 -15.33 -11.34 -10.28
N SER A 413 -14.62 -12.46 -10.49
CA SER A 413 -15.26 -13.77 -10.75
C SER A 413 -16.06 -14.27 -9.53
N ILE A 414 -15.53 -14.11 -8.32
CA ILE A 414 -16.20 -14.54 -7.10
C ILE A 414 -17.42 -13.64 -6.77
N ARG A 415 -17.28 -12.31 -6.96
CA ARG A 415 -18.42 -11.39 -6.80
C ARG A 415 -19.56 -11.74 -7.76
N ARG A 416 -19.27 -11.88 -9.06
CA ARG A 416 -20.25 -12.24 -10.09
C ARG A 416 -20.91 -13.60 -9.85
N TYR A 417 -20.15 -14.58 -9.37
CA TYR A 417 -20.67 -15.90 -9.05
C TYR A 417 -21.73 -15.83 -7.94
N TRP A 418 -21.42 -15.16 -6.83
CA TRP A 418 -22.35 -15.03 -5.71
C TRP A 418 -23.49 -14.04 -5.96
N LYS A 419 -23.33 -13.11 -6.88
CA LYS A 419 -24.40 -12.28 -7.44
C LYS A 419 -25.41 -13.13 -8.25
N GLY A 420 -24.96 -14.26 -8.80
CA GLY A 420 -25.82 -15.20 -9.53
C GLY A 420 -25.67 -15.16 -11.05
N ASP A 421 -24.60 -14.56 -11.57
CA ASP A 421 -24.31 -14.57 -13.00
C ASP A 421 -24.08 -16.00 -13.49
N GLY A 422 -24.52 -16.28 -14.71
CA GLY A 422 -24.36 -17.59 -15.34
C GLY A 422 -23.03 -17.77 -16.07
N GLY A 423 -22.66 -19.04 -16.31
CA GLY A 423 -21.51 -19.39 -17.16
C GLY A 423 -20.12 -19.23 -16.50
N LEU A 424 -20.06 -19.05 -15.18
CA LEU A 424 -18.81 -18.75 -14.46
C LEU A 424 -18.14 -19.96 -13.81
N LEU A 425 -18.74 -21.15 -13.83
CA LEU A 425 -18.23 -22.30 -13.05
C LEU A 425 -16.76 -22.66 -13.36
N GLY A 426 -16.38 -22.64 -14.63
CA GLY A 426 -14.99 -22.91 -15.02
C GLY A 426 -14.02 -21.84 -14.52
N GLU A 427 -14.43 -20.57 -14.58
CA GLU A 427 -13.65 -19.45 -14.06
C GLU A 427 -13.50 -19.55 -12.55
N VAL A 428 -14.60 -19.78 -11.82
CA VAL A 428 -14.59 -19.95 -10.36
C VAL A 428 -13.74 -21.13 -9.94
N ALA A 429 -13.80 -22.25 -10.66
CA ALA A 429 -12.95 -23.40 -10.38
C ALA A 429 -11.45 -23.06 -10.52
N ASN A 430 -11.08 -22.32 -11.56
CA ASN A 430 -9.70 -21.84 -11.75
C ASN A 430 -9.28 -20.89 -10.62
N ARG A 431 -10.13 -19.91 -10.29
CA ARG A 431 -9.84 -18.96 -9.19
C ARG A 431 -9.68 -19.69 -7.87
N TRP A 432 -10.62 -20.58 -7.57
CA TRP A 432 -10.63 -21.34 -6.30
C TRP A 432 -9.41 -22.27 -6.16
N SER A 433 -8.92 -22.89 -7.25
CA SER A 433 -7.77 -23.78 -7.24
C SER A 433 -6.41 -23.08 -7.37
N GLY A 434 -6.35 -21.76 -7.25
CA GLY A 434 -5.10 -20.99 -7.20
C GLY A 434 -4.72 -20.31 -8.52
N SER A 435 -5.64 -20.22 -9.50
CA SER A 435 -5.45 -19.45 -10.75
C SER A 435 -4.24 -19.92 -11.58
N SER A 436 -4.14 -21.23 -11.82
CA SER A 436 -3.01 -21.81 -12.58
C SER A 436 -2.94 -21.32 -14.03
N ASP A 437 -4.07 -20.89 -14.60
CA ASP A 437 -4.17 -20.26 -15.93
C ASP A 437 -3.46 -18.89 -15.99
N LEU A 438 -3.30 -18.22 -14.85
CA LEU A 438 -2.60 -16.93 -14.73
C LEU A 438 -1.12 -17.09 -14.37
N TYR A 439 -0.81 -18.04 -13.50
CA TYR A 439 0.50 -18.12 -12.85
C TYR A 439 1.32 -19.35 -13.23
N GLY A 440 0.69 -20.40 -13.71
CA GLY A 440 1.36 -21.69 -13.95
C GLY A 440 2.40 -21.64 -15.07
N GLU A 441 2.12 -20.97 -16.17
CA GLU A 441 3.04 -20.87 -17.32
C GLU A 441 4.29 -20.03 -17.02
N SER A 442 4.19 -19.07 -16.11
CA SER A 442 5.33 -18.26 -15.66
C SER A 442 6.20 -18.94 -14.59
N GLY A 443 5.87 -20.17 -14.19
CA GLY A 443 6.58 -20.92 -13.16
C GLY A 443 6.27 -20.46 -11.72
N ARG A 444 5.31 -19.54 -11.56
CA ARG A 444 4.82 -19.13 -10.25
C ARG A 444 3.90 -20.18 -9.64
N GLN A 445 3.58 -20.06 -8.39
CA GLN A 445 2.84 -21.05 -7.59
C GLN A 445 1.49 -20.46 -7.13
N PRO A 446 0.58 -21.23 -6.52
CA PRO A 446 -0.72 -20.74 -6.07
C PRO A 446 -0.65 -19.49 -5.20
N TYR A 447 0.39 -19.34 -4.39
CA TYR A 447 0.61 -18.19 -3.52
C TYR A 447 0.95 -16.89 -4.26
N ALA A 448 1.20 -16.91 -5.58
CA ALA A 448 1.30 -15.70 -6.37
C ALA A 448 -0.05 -14.95 -6.44
N SER A 449 -1.15 -15.64 -6.17
CA SER A 449 -2.48 -15.05 -6.07
C SER A 449 -2.74 -14.55 -4.66
N ILE A 450 -2.75 -13.22 -4.46
CA ILE A 450 -3.41 -12.63 -3.30
C ILE A 450 -4.89 -12.59 -3.63
N ASN A 451 -5.64 -13.46 -2.98
CA ASN A 451 -7.09 -13.56 -3.14
C ASN A 451 -7.77 -12.54 -2.24
N PHE A 452 -8.67 -11.76 -2.79
CA PHE A 452 -9.50 -10.84 -2.02
C PHE A 452 -10.88 -10.71 -2.65
N VAL A 453 -11.86 -10.37 -1.84
CA VAL A 453 -13.22 -10.02 -2.29
C VAL A 453 -13.40 -8.51 -2.23
N THR A 454 -12.84 -7.89 -1.23
CA THR A 454 -12.89 -6.46 -0.92
C THR A 454 -11.52 -5.97 -0.49
N ALA A 455 -11.26 -4.67 -0.68
CA ALA A 455 -10.06 -3.97 -0.25
C ALA A 455 -10.45 -2.58 0.29
N HIS A 456 -9.47 -1.72 0.59
CA HIS A 456 -9.73 -0.36 1.04
C HIS A 456 -10.56 0.45 0.03
N ASP A 457 -10.37 0.22 -1.26
CA ASP A 457 -11.15 0.78 -2.36
C ASP A 457 -12.32 -0.13 -2.75
N GLY A 458 -13.42 0.46 -3.20
CA GLY A 458 -14.65 -0.27 -3.48
C GLY A 458 -15.54 -0.42 -2.24
N PHE A 459 -16.59 -1.24 -2.39
CA PHE A 459 -17.49 -1.56 -1.28
C PHE A 459 -16.82 -2.43 -0.22
N THR A 460 -17.18 -2.22 1.06
CA THR A 460 -16.97 -3.21 2.12
C THR A 460 -17.77 -4.47 1.81
N LEU A 461 -17.46 -5.59 2.45
CA LEU A 461 -18.20 -6.84 2.23
C LEU A 461 -19.68 -6.72 2.60
N GLN A 462 -20.00 -5.96 3.65
CA GLN A 462 -21.40 -5.68 4.03
C GLN A 462 -22.10 -4.81 2.97
N ASP A 463 -21.39 -3.81 2.42
CA ASP A 463 -21.97 -2.94 1.39
C ASP A 463 -22.14 -3.66 0.06
N LEU A 464 -21.22 -4.58 -0.27
CA LEU A 464 -21.28 -5.41 -1.48
C LEU A 464 -22.57 -6.24 -1.58
N VAL A 465 -23.16 -6.61 -0.45
CA VAL A 465 -24.44 -7.35 -0.37
C VAL A 465 -25.64 -6.47 -0.01
N SER A 466 -25.43 -5.15 0.10
CA SER A 466 -26.47 -4.21 0.55
C SER A 466 -26.75 -3.09 -0.44
N TYR A 467 -25.85 -2.83 -1.40
CA TYR A 467 -25.97 -1.73 -2.35
C TYR A 467 -25.68 -2.18 -3.77
N ASP A 468 -26.52 -1.77 -4.71
CA ASP A 468 -26.28 -1.92 -6.15
C ASP A 468 -25.59 -0.68 -6.73
N HIS A 469 -25.77 0.48 -6.08
CA HIS A 469 -25.23 1.76 -6.52
C HIS A 469 -24.33 2.36 -5.46
N LYS A 470 -23.31 3.12 -5.89
CA LYS A 470 -22.43 3.86 -4.98
C LYS A 470 -23.15 5.07 -4.40
N HIS A 471 -22.80 5.41 -3.15
CA HIS A 471 -23.30 6.55 -2.38
C HIS A 471 -22.12 7.36 -1.83
N ASN A 472 -21.42 8.09 -2.73
CA ASN A 472 -20.21 8.86 -2.42
C ASN A 472 -20.51 10.36 -2.22
N GLU A 473 -21.76 10.74 -1.94
CA GLU A 473 -22.19 12.13 -1.81
C GLU A 473 -21.37 12.89 -0.73
N ASP A 474 -20.99 12.21 0.34
CA ASP A 474 -20.18 12.78 1.43
C ASP A 474 -18.76 13.18 0.99
N ASN A 475 -18.27 12.66 -0.14
CA ASN A 475 -17.00 13.07 -0.74
C ASN A 475 -17.08 14.44 -1.45
N GLN A 476 -18.28 14.98 -1.62
CA GLN A 476 -18.54 16.26 -2.26
C GLN A 476 -18.00 16.35 -3.70
N GLU A 477 -18.09 15.25 -4.44
CA GLU A 477 -17.69 15.13 -5.85
C GLU A 477 -18.87 14.87 -6.79
N GLY A 478 -20.09 15.03 -6.26
CA GLY A 478 -21.34 14.81 -6.98
C GLY A 478 -21.54 13.34 -7.35
N ASN A 479 -21.04 12.41 -6.53
CA ASN A 479 -21.11 10.96 -6.71
C ASN A 479 -20.48 10.48 -8.03
N ARG A 480 -19.47 11.22 -8.56
CA ARG A 480 -18.77 10.86 -9.81
C ARG A 480 -17.49 10.06 -9.58
N ASP A 481 -16.94 10.14 -8.38
CA ASP A 481 -15.75 9.41 -7.90
C ASP A 481 -16.08 7.96 -7.58
N GLY A 482 -15.05 7.11 -7.54
CA GLY A 482 -15.21 5.67 -7.37
C GLY A 482 -15.81 4.97 -8.61
N THR A 483 -15.83 3.65 -8.60
CA THR A 483 -16.36 2.85 -9.72
C THR A 483 -17.90 2.77 -9.71
N ASP A 484 -18.51 2.76 -10.89
CA ASP A 484 -19.93 2.43 -11.05
C ASP A 484 -20.17 0.92 -11.13
N ASP A 485 -19.16 0.14 -11.50
CA ASP A 485 -19.22 -1.30 -11.63
C ASP A 485 -18.59 -1.99 -10.41
N ASN A 486 -19.46 -2.37 -9.46
CA ASN A 486 -19.05 -2.99 -8.19
C ASN A 486 -19.24 -4.50 -8.16
N GLU A 487 -19.90 -5.08 -9.17
CA GLU A 487 -20.34 -6.48 -9.17
C GLU A 487 -21.08 -6.86 -7.87
N SER A 488 -21.85 -5.92 -7.33
CA SER A 488 -22.60 -6.04 -6.07
C SER A 488 -24.03 -6.52 -6.31
N TRP A 489 -24.68 -6.91 -5.23
CA TRP A 489 -26.10 -7.25 -5.21
C TRP A 489 -26.72 -6.86 -3.87
N ASN A 490 -27.71 -5.94 -3.89
CA ASN A 490 -28.37 -5.43 -2.69
C ASN A 490 -29.32 -6.44 -2.01
N CYS A 491 -29.43 -7.68 -2.53
CA CYS A 491 -30.34 -8.73 -2.06
C CYS A 491 -31.83 -8.33 -2.08
N GLY A 492 -32.20 -7.34 -2.89
CA GLY A 492 -33.58 -6.93 -3.14
C GLY A 492 -34.00 -5.60 -2.54
N VAL A 493 -33.17 -4.98 -1.70
CA VAL A 493 -33.39 -3.63 -1.14
C VAL A 493 -32.08 -2.87 -1.09
N GLU A 494 -32.09 -1.64 -1.62
CA GLU A 494 -30.94 -0.74 -1.56
C GLU A 494 -30.72 -0.20 -0.14
N GLY A 495 -29.53 -0.41 0.41
CA GLY A 495 -29.17 0.08 1.74
C GLY A 495 -29.77 -0.68 2.92
N PRO A 496 -29.87 -0.04 4.10
CA PRO A 496 -30.36 -0.68 5.32
C PRO A 496 -31.82 -1.16 5.20
N THR A 497 -32.15 -2.28 5.84
CA THR A 497 -33.51 -2.83 5.85
C THR A 497 -33.78 -3.54 7.16
N ASP A 498 -35.05 -3.53 7.61
CA ASP A 498 -35.53 -4.30 8.75
C ASP A 498 -36.19 -5.62 8.33
N ASP A 499 -36.23 -5.94 7.02
CA ASP A 499 -36.78 -7.20 6.52
C ASP A 499 -35.85 -8.37 6.91
N PRO A 500 -36.32 -9.29 7.79
CA PRO A 500 -35.50 -10.38 8.30
C PRO A 500 -35.10 -11.39 7.21
N ALA A 501 -35.88 -11.54 6.14
CA ALA A 501 -35.54 -12.45 5.05
C ALA A 501 -34.39 -11.89 4.20
N ILE A 502 -34.34 -10.57 3.99
CA ILE A 502 -33.25 -9.90 3.29
C ILE A 502 -31.98 -9.89 4.15
N GLN A 503 -32.11 -9.61 5.45
CA GLN A 503 -30.99 -9.68 6.38
C GLN A 503 -30.38 -11.09 6.43
N GLU A 504 -31.20 -12.15 6.52
CA GLU A 504 -30.73 -13.54 6.48
C GLU A 504 -30.01 -13.87 5.15
N MET A 505 -30.51 -13.34 4.03
CA MET A 505 -29.89 -13.51 2.72
C MET A 505 -28.51 -12.82 2.68
N ARG A 506 -28.42 -11.57 3.14
CA ARG A 506 -27.15 -10.82 3.23
C ARG A 506 -26.13 -11.53 4.12
N ASP A 507 -26.55 -11.94 5.32
CA ASP A 507 -25.71 -12.70 6.26
C ASP A 507 -25.20 -14.01 5.65
N ARG A 508 -26.02 -14.67 4.84
CA ARG A 508 -25.63 -15.89 4.11
C ARG A 508 -24.60 -15.57 3.03
N GLN A 509 -24.80 -14.51 2.26
CA GLN A 509 -23.87 -14.11 1.21
C GLN A 509 -22.51 -13.70 1.78
N VAL A 510 -22.47 -12.94 2.86
CA VAL A 510 -21.23 -12.59 3.56
C VAL A 510 -20.46 -13.84 3.99
N ARG A 511 -21.16 -14.84 4.58
CA ARG A 511 -20.52 -16.11 4.94
C ARG A 511 -20.05 -16.91 3.72
N ASN A 512 -20.78 -16.88 2.62
CA ASN A 512 -20.38 -17.52 1.37
C ASN A 512 -19.09 -16.91 0.81
N PHE A 513 -18.95 -15.59 0.81
CA PHE A 513 -17.74 -14.89 0.41
C PHE A 513 -16.54 -15.27 1.28
N PHE A 514 -16.69 -15.25 2.61
CA PHE A 514 -15.60 -15.66 3.50
C PHE A 514 -15.21 -17.14 3.34
N ALA A 515 -16.18 -18.03 3.22
CA ALA A 515 -15.89 -19.45 3.00
C ALA A 515 -15.16 -19.67 1.68
N THR A 516 -15.56 -18.97 0.61
CA THR A 516 -14.88 -19.04 -0.68
C THR A 516 -13.47 -18.51 -0.58
N LEU A 517 -13.28 -17.33 0.02
CA LEU A 517 -11.98 -16.67 0.16
C LEU A 517 -10.98 -17.53 0.97
N LEU A 518 -11.40 -17.98 2.15
CA LEU A 518 -10.52 -18.63 3.11
C LEU A 518 -10.23 -20.09 2.78
N LEU A 519 -11.11 -20.77 2.04
CA LEU A 519 -10.89 -22.15 1.61
C LEU A 519 -10.30 -22.28 0.20
N SER A 520 -10.14 -21.17 -0.54
CA SER A 520 -9.44 -21.16 -1.83
C SER A 520 -7.93 -21.35 -1.66
N GLN A 521 -7.28 -21.89 -2.69
CA GLN A 521 -5.83 -21.89 -2.81
C GLN A 521 -5.32 -20.49 -3.13
N GLY A 522 -4.14 -20.16 -2.61
CA GLY A 522 -3.56 -18.82 -2.67
C GLY A 522 -3.51 -18.16 -1.29
N VAL A 523 -3.11 -16.92 -1.26
CA VAL A 523 -2.98 -16.12 -0.04
C VAL A 523 -4.26 -15.29 0.16
N PRO A 524 -5.06 -15.53 1.20
CA PRO A 524 -6.24 -14.73 1.46
C PRO A 524 -5.85 -13.38 2.07
N MET A 525 -6.49 -12.31 1.60
CA MET A 525 -6.46 -10.99 2.19
C MET A 525 -7.88 -10.60 2.64
N ILE A 526 -8.00 -10.19 3.89
CA ILE A 526 -9.24 -9.69 4.50
C ILE A 526 -9.12 -8.16 4.59
N CYS A 527 -10.10 -7.44 4.07
CA CYS A 527 -10.22 -6.01 4.31
C CYS A 527 -10.68 -5.78 5.77
N GLY A 528 -9.86 -5.08 6.53
CA GLY A 528 -10.06 -4.93 7.98
C GLY A 528 -11.43 -4.39 8.37
N GLY A 529 -12.13 -5.16 9.22
CA GLY A 529 -13.48 -4.88 9.68
C GLY A 529 -14.60 -5.61 8.92
N ASP A 530 -14.31 -6.25 7.78
CA ASP A 530 -15.33 -7.04 7.07
C ASP A 530 -15.82 -8.22 7.92
N GLU A 531 -14.93 -8.84 8.69
CA GLU A 531 -15.25 -9.91 9.65
C GLU A 531 -16.11 -9.42 10.83
N LEU A 532 -16.21 -8.10 10.99
CA LEU A 532 -17.06 -7.41 11.97
C LEU A 532 -18.35 -6.85 11.33
N GLY A 533 -18.56 -7.09 10.04
CA GLY A 533 -19.69 -6.54 9.30
C GLY A 533 -19.62 -5.01 9.17
N ARG A 534 -18.43 -4.46 8.91
CA ARG A 534 -18.22 -3.03 8.68
C ARG A 534 -18.97 -2.55 7.45
N THR A 535 -19.60 -1.38 7.55
CA THR A 535 -20.26 -0.70 6.43
C THR A 535 -19.70 0.71 6.28
N GLN A 536 -19.57 1.16 5.05
CA GLN A 536 -19.31 2.55 4.65
C GLN A 536 -20.59 3.19 4.08
N GLN A 537 -21.76 2.60 4.39
CA GLN A 537 -23.08 3.11 3.99
C GLN A 537 -23.20 3.30 2.45
N GLY A 538 -22.56 2.42 1.69
CA GLY A 538 -22.56 2.48 0.23
C GLY A 538 -21.52 3.46 -0.38
N ASN A 539 -20.68 4.08 0.44
CA ASN A 539 -19.53 4.82 -0.08
C ASN A 539 -18.44 3.82 -0.50
N ASN A 540 -18.14 3.77 -1.78
CA ASN A 540 -17.13 2.87 -2.34
C ASN A 540 -15.78 3.55 -2.64
N ASN A 541 -15.58 4.77 -2.15
CA ASN A 541 -14.36 5.55 -2.35
C ASN A 541 -14.07 6.45 -1.14
N ALA A 542 -13.96 5.87 0.04
CA ALA A 542 -13.88 6.59 1.31
C ALA A 542 -12.51 7.25 1.57
N TYR A 543 -11.74 7.56 0.51
CA TYR A 543 -10.36 8.08 0.59
C TYR A 543 -10.22 9.37 1.39
N CYS A 544 -11.28 10.17 1.47
CA CYS A 544 -11.31 11.46 2.16
C CYS A 544 -12.21 11.47 3.40
N GLN A 545 -12.64 10.30 3.89
CA GLN A 545 -13.55 10.15 5.03
C GLN A 545 -12.79 9.75 6.31
N ASP A 546 -12.12 10.72 6.93
CA ASP A 546 -11.45 10.53 8.23
C ASP A 546 -12.43 10.69 9.40
N ASN A 547 -13.42 9.81 9.45
CA ASN A 547 -14.51 9.84 10.42
C ASN A 547 -15.10 8.44 10.66
N GLU A 548 -16.23 8.37 11.34
CA GLU A 548 -16.93 7.13 11.72
C GLU A 548 -17.38 6.28 10.52
N LEU A 549 -17.47 6.83 9.33
CA LEU A 549 -17.76 6.10 8.10
C LEU A 549 -16.66 5.06 7.80
N SER A 550 -15.40 5.45 8.02
CA SER A 550 -14.22 4.63 7.74
C SER A 550 -13.68 3.89 8.95
N TRP A 551 -13.84 4.46 10.17
CA TRP A 551 -13.27 3.86 11.37
C TRP A 551 -14.05 2.61 11.80
N ILE A 552 -13.33 1.57 12.24
CA ILE A 552 -13.93 0.30 12.68
C ILE A 552 -14.80 0.55 13.93
N ASN A 553 -16.04 0.06 13.87
CA ASN A 553 -16.96 0.06 15.00
C ASN A 553 -16.80 -1.22 15.83
N TRP A 554 -16.33 -1.09 17.05
CA TRP A 554 -16.10 -2.20 17.98
C TRP A 554 -17.31 -2.52 18.88
N ASN A 555 -18.41 -1.77 18.76
CA ASN A 555 -19.66 -2.08 19.47
C ASN A 555 -20.48 -3.07 18.63
N LEU A 556 -20.19 -4.37 18.79
CA LEU A 556 -20.69 -5.43 17.93
C LEU A 556 -22.05 -5.97 18.40
N THR A 557 -22.92 -6.19 17.46
CA THR A 557 -24.18 -6.93 17.64
C THR A 557 -23.93 -8.44 17.77
N ARG A 558 -24.95 -9.18 18.20
CA ARG A 558 -24.86 -10.66 18.28
C ARG A 558 -24.58 -11.31 16.92
N SER A 559 -25.17 -10.79 15.83
CA SER A 559 -24.93 -11.32 14.48
C SER A 559 -23.47 -11.11 14.07
N GLN A 560 -22.91 -9.93 14.33
CA GLN A 560 -21.51 -9.60 14.04
C GLN A 560 -20.53 -10.47 14.84
N LEU A 561 -20.81 -10.73 16.12
CA LEU A 561 -20.02 -11.68 16.90
C LEU A 561 -20.07 -13.09 16.32
N GLY A 562 -21.25 -13.54 15.85
CA GLY A 562 -21.39 -14.82 15.16
C GLY A 562 -20.62 -14.88 13.84
N LEU A 563 -20.56 -13.77 13.10
CA LEU A 563 -19.73 -13.67 11.89
C LEU A 563 -18.25 -13.77 12.23
N LEU A 564 -17.78 -13.03 13.23
CA LEU A 564 -16.40 -13.06 13.70
C LEU A 564 -15.98 -14.49 14.10
N ASP A 565 -16.81 -15.21 14.86
CA ASP A 565 -16.53 -16.60 15.25
C ASP A 565 -16.48 -17.53 14.04
N PHE A 566 -17.33 -17.30 13.04
CA PHE A 566 -17.33 -18.06 11.79
C PHE A 566 -16.03 -17.81 10.99
N VAL A 567 -15.58 -16.58 10.87
CA VAL A 567 -14.32 -16.23 10.17
C VAL A 567 -13.12 -16.85 10.89
N LYS A 568 -13.07 -16.77 12.24
CA LYS A 568 -12.04 -17.44 13.04
C LYS A 568 -11.96 -18.93 12.77
N LEU A 569 -13.11 -19.61 12.72
CA LEU A 569 -13.21 -21.03 12.41
C LEU A 569 -12.64 -21.34 11.01
N LEU A 570 -12.96 -20.54 10.00
CA LEU A 570 -12.46 -20.76 8.64
C LEU A 570 -10.94 -20.56 8.54
N ILE A 571 -10.40 -19.56 9.24
CA ILE A 571 -8.94 -19.33 9.28
C ILE A 571 -8.26 -20.49 10.01
N ASP A 572 -8.84 -21.00 11.10
CA ASP A 572 -8.33 -22.16 11.83
C ASP A 572 -8.31 -23.42 10.95
N ILE A 573 -9.39 -23.67 10.21
CA ILE A 573 -9.46 -24.76 9.23
C ILE A 573 -8.32 -24.60 8.20
N LYS A 574 -8.17 -23.42 7.60
CA LYS A 574 -7.09 -23.18 6.63
C LYS A 574 -5.71 -23.44 7.21
N LYS A 575 -5.45 -22.99 8.45
CA LYS A 575 -4.14 -23.11 9.11
C LYS A 575 -3.83 -24.52 9.59
N THR A 576 -4.83 -25.28 9.97
CA THR A 576 -4.65 -26.64 10.52
C THR A 576 -4.64 -27.72 9.45
N HIS A 577 -5.19 -27.44 8.27
CA HIS A 577 -5.33 -28.41 7.19
C HIS A 577 -4.42 -28.09 5.99
N PRO A 578 -3.31 -28.83 5.81
CA PRO A 578 -2.36 -28.64 4.72
C PRO A 578 -2.95 -28.70 3.31
N VAL A 579 -4.08 -29.38 3.13
CA VAL A 579 -4.77 -29.45 1.84
C VAL A 579 -5.22 -28.07 1.34
N PHE A 580 -5.42 -27.09 2.23
CA PHE A 580 -5.72 -25.70 1.89
C PHE A 580 -4.48 -24.79 1.79
N GLN A 581 -3.28 -25.35 2.02
CA GLN A 581 -2.00 -24.64 2.03
C GLN A 581 -1.03 -25.24 1.00
N ARG A 582 -1.53 -25.56 -0.21
CA ARG A 582 -0.72 -26.19 -1.24
C ARG A 582 0.33 -25.22 -1.81
N ARG A 583 1.56 -25.71 -1.92
CA ARG A 583 2.66 -25.01 -2.59
C ARG A 583 2.67 -25.22 -4.09
N ARG A 584 1.90 -26.20 -4.58
CA ARG A 584 1.79 -26.56 -6.00
C ARG A 584 0.35 -26.61 -6.44
N PHE A 585 0.10 -26.29 -7.71
CA PHE A 585 -1.23 -26.40 -8.29
C PHE A 585 -1.72 -27.83 -8.30
N PHE A 586 -3.01 -28.02 -8.13
CA PHE A 586 -3.66 -29.28 -8.35
C PHE A 586 -3.50 -29.73 -9.81
N GLN A 587 -3.34 -31.03 -10.01
CA GLN A 587 -3.17 -31.61 -11.34
C GLN A 587 -4.47 -32.21 -11.89
N GLY A 588 -5.48 -32.45 -11.05
CA GLY A 588 -6.71 -33.15 -11.42
C GLY A 588 -6.46 -34.61 -11.89
N ARG A 589 -5.31 -35.18 -11.52
CA ARG A 589 -4.86 -36.50 -11.91
C ARG A 589 -4.74 -37.43 -10.71
N ARG A 590 -4.75 -38.73 -10.97
CA ARG A 590 -4.40 -39.71 -9.95
C ARG A 590 -2.94 -39.50 -9.52
N VAL A 591 -2.72 -39.48 -8.24
CA VAL A 591 -1.39 -39.41 -7.65
C VAL A 591 -0.74 -40.81 -7.72
N GLU A 592 0.58 -40.88 -7.91
CA GLU A 592 1.34 -42.12 -7.90
C GLU A 592 0.96 -42.94 -6.65
N ASP A 593 0.63 -44.22 -6.85
CA ASP A 593 0.18 -45.19 -5.84
C ASP A 593 -1.23 -44.94 -5.25
N SER A 594 -2.02 -43.98 -5.74
CA SER A 594 -3.41 -43.75 -5.33
C SER A 594 -4.38 -43.81 -6.51
N GLU A 595 -5.55 -44.39 -6.31
CA GLU A 595 -6.64 -44.33 -7.29
C GLU A 595 -7.40 -42.99 -7.24
N VAL A 596 -7.06 -42.10 -6.30
CA VAL A 596 -7.74 -40.86 -5.99
C VAL A 596 -7.07 -39.70 -6.71
N LYS A 597 -7.86 -38.81 -7.34
CA LYS A 597 -7.39 -37.53 -7.86
C LYS A 597 -7.14 -36.57 -6.71
N ASP A 598 -6.11 -35.72 -6.80
CA ASP A 598 -5.81 -34.68 -5.81
C ASP A 598 -6.94 -33.67 -5.66
N ILE A 599 -7.66 -33.35 -6.75
CA ILE A 599 -8.89 -32.57 -6.78
C ILE A 599 -9.91 -33.21 -7.72
N ALA A 600 -11.19 -33.19 -7.34
CA ALA A 600 -12.29 -33.61 -8.21
C ALA A 600 -13.49 -32.69 -8.05
N TRP A 601 -14.20 -32.46 -9.15
CA TRP A 601 -15.29 -31.52 -9.26
C TRP A 601 -16.61 -32.24 -9.43
N PHE A 602 -17.65 -31.79 -8.71
CA PHE A 602 -18.96 -32.41 -8.70
C PHE A 602 -20.07 -31.42 -9.04
N GLY A 603 -21.01 -31.85 -9.85
CA GLY A 603 -22.22 -31.10 -10.11
C GLY A 603 -23.28 -31.29 -9.00
N SER A 604 -24.39 -30.55 -9.10
CA SER A 604 -25.53 -30.64 -8.18
C SER A 604 -26.17 -32.02 -8.08
N HIS A 605 -25.91 -32.89 -9.06
CA HIS A 605 -26.36 -34.29 -9.08
C HIS A 605 -25.45 -35.26 -8.30
N GLY A 606 -24.38 -34.74 -7.66
CA GLY A 606 -23.44 -35.52 -6.85
C GLY A 606 -22.51 -36.45 -7.63
N LYS A 607 -22.41 -36.31 -8.97
CA LYS A 607 -21.46 -37.03 -9.82
C LYS A 607 -20.31 -36.13 -10.20
N GLU A 608 -19.14 -36.73 -10.47
CA GLU A 608 -18.00 -35.98 -11.01
C GLU A 608 -18.39 -35.35 -12.35
N MET A 609 -18.01 -34.08 -12.52
CA MET A 609 -18.40 -33.28 -13.69
C MET A 609 -17.76 -33.82 -14.96
N SER A 610 -18.59 -34.06 -15.98
CA SER A 610 -18.19 -34.35 -17.34
C SER A 610 -17.88 -33.06 -18.12
N HIS A 611 -17.30 -33.19 -19.33
CA HIS A 611 -17.08 -32.05 -20.21
C HIS A 611 -18.38 -31.31 -20.56
N GLU A 612 -19.48 -32.03 -20.68
CA GLU A 612 -20.79 -31.44 -20.97
C GLU A 612 -21.33 -30.62 -19.78
N ASP A 613 -21.12 -31.10 -18.54
CA ASP A 613 -21.57 -30.41 -17.32
C ASP A 613 -20.94 -29.02 -17.18
N TRP A 614 -19.69 -28.84 -17.58
CA TRP A 614 -19.03 -27.53 -17.57
C TRP A 614 -19.67 -26.52 -18.54
N GLN A 615 -20.38 -27.00 -19.56
CA GLN A 615 -21.05 -26.19 -20.58
C GLN A 615 -22.54 -25.96 -20.30
N MET A 616 -23.15 -26.74 -19.41
CA MET A 616 -24.60 -26.72 -19.16
C MET A 616 -25.12 -25.57 -18.31
N GLY A 617 -24.30 -24.58 -17.93
CA GLY A 617 -24.72 -23.42 -17.16
C GLY A 617 -25.16 -23.73 -15.72
N MET A 618 -24.62 -24.78 -15.12
CA MET A 618 -24.84 -25.08 -13.72
C MET A 618 -24.37 -23.94 -12.82
N ARG A 619 -25.00 -23.81 -11.66
CA ARG A 619 -24.69 -22.74 -10.67
C ARG A 619 -24.15 -23.29 -9.34
N THR A 620 -23.93 -24.60 -9.26
CA THR A 620 -23.44 -25.27 -8.04
C THR A 620 -22.21 -26.07 -8.39
N LEU A 621 -21.16 -25.92 -7.60
CA LEU A 621 -19.90 -26.62 -7.75
C LEU A 621 -19.55 -27.30 -6.41
N GLY A 622 -19.42 -28.62 -6.46
CA GLY A 622 -18.84 -29.40 -5.36
C GLY A 622 -17.36 -29.67 -5.63
N ILE A 623 -16.53 -29.55 -4.63
CA ILE A 623 -15.09 -29.71 -4.71
C ILE A 623 -14.65 -30.77 -3.70
N ARG A 624 -13.99 -31.84 -4.15
CA ARG A 624 -13.34 -32.80 -3.26
C ARG A 624 -11.83 -32.59 -3.31
N LEU A 625 -11.24 -32.39 -2.17
CA LEU A 625 -9.80 -32.32 -1.96
C LEU A 625 -9.35 -33.58 -1.24
N ALA A 626 -8.40 -34.30 -1.81
CA ALA A 626 -7.90 -35.52 -1.21
C ALA A 626 -6.66 -35.23 -0.36
N GLY A 627 -6.79 -35.39 0.96
CA GLY A 627 -5.69 -35.11 1.89
C GLY A 627 -4.58 -36.17 1.87
N ASP A 628 -4.86 -37.39 1.36
CA ASP A 628 -3.88 -38.45 1.12
C ASP A 628 -3.15 -38.30 -0.24
N ALA A 629 -3.54 -37.34 -1.06
CA ALA A 629 -2.97 -37.04 -2.35
C ALA A 629 -2.07 -35.78 -2.36
N ILE A 630 -1.56 -35.36 -1.20
CA ILE A 630 -0.62 -34.25 -1.07
C ILE A 630 0.79 -34.78 -1.44
N VAL A 631 1.36 -34.23 -2.52
CA VAL A 631 2.70 -34.63 -3.01
C VAL A 631 3.85 -33.91 -2.32
N GLU A 632 3.55 -32.85 -1.56
CA GLU A 632 4.53 -32.08 -0.80
C GLU A 632 5.03 -32.85 0.42
N LYS A 633 6.23 -32.49 0.86
CA LYS A 633 6.86 -33.03 2.08
C LYS A 633 7.08 -31.89 3.07
N ASP A 634 7.06 -32.24 4.36
CA ASP A 634 7.42 -31.32 5.42
C ASP A 634 8.93 -30.97 5.41
N SER A 635 9.34 -30.09 6.33
CA SER A 635 10.75 -29.65 6.46
C SER A 635 11.71 -30.81 6.83
N GLN A 636 11.20 -31.98 7.27
CA GLN A 636 11.96 -33.16 7.61
C GLN A 636 11.92 -34.24 6.50
N GLY A 637 11.29 -33.90 5.35
CA GLY A 637 11.17 -34.81 4.19
C GLY A 637 10.08 -35.89 4.34
N ARG A 638 9.20 -35.77 5.34
CA ARG A 638 8.09 -36.72 5.55
C ARG A 638 6.90 -36.33 4.67
N PRO A 639 6.16 -37.34 4.12
CA PRO A 639 4.92 -37.05 3.40
C PRO A 639 3.95 -36.24 4.28
N ILE A 640 3.35 -35.19 3.70
CA ILE A 640 2.24 -34.45 4.31
C ILE A 640 0.96 -35.20 3.96
N VAL A 641 0.17 -35.55 4.97
CA VAL A 641 -1.16 -36.16 4.81
C VAL A 641 -2.18 -35.37 5.61
N ASP A 642 -3.41 -35.34 5.14
CA ASP A 642 -4.50 -34.63 5.74
C ASP A 642 -5.82 -35.40 5.59
N GLU A 643 -6.91 -34.88 6.09
CA GLU A 643 -8.25 -35.39 5.84
C GLU A 643 -8.71 -35.05 4.42
N THR A 644 -9.72 -35.76 3.92
CA THR A 644 -10.38 -35.45 2.65
C THR A 644 -11.53 -34.47 2.91
N PHE A 645 -11.54 -33.36 2.22
CA PHE A 645 -12.56 -32.33 2.33
C PHE A 645 -13.50 -32.33 1.13
N ILE A 646 -14.77 -32.04 1.39
CA ILE A 646 -15.78 -31.74 0.38
C ILE A 646 -16.34 -30.35 0.68
N VAL A 647 -16.16 -29.47 -0.27
CA VAL A 647 -16.62 -28.08 -0.20
C VAL A 647 -17.71 -27.86 -1.23
#